data_1e048e7db6004279bddd87898e7be39c
#
_entry.id   1e048e7db6004279bddd87898e7be39c
#
_cell.length_a   1.000
_cell.length_b   1.000
_cell.length_c   1.000
_cell.angle_alpha   90.00
_cell.angle_beta   90.00
_cell.angle_gamma   90.00
#
_symmetry.space_group_name_H-M   'P 1'
#
loop_
_entity.id
_entity.type
_entity.pdbx_description
1 polymer ?
#
loop_
_entity_poly.entity_id
_entity_poly.type
_entity_poly.pdbx_seq_one_letter_code
_entity_poly.pdbx_strand_id
1 'polypeptide(L)'
;MVPQTVNNARRLIMFGVAMGATAFAVGATADPPAADEQPPGTLQEITVTARKVEQRLQDVPISITALSGADLQAQGLSNAQDIVQSVPGITVSSAGPGQAKYEIRGLSSVGGESPTIGFYLDETPVTPPASATTGKSAIDPDLYDLARVEVLRGPQGTLYGAGSMGGTVKLVTNAPNTRAFAASTQSTASGTDGGGVNYAQKGMLNLPLIQDRLALRIVATYAHESGWIDRIVVPDFPLETNSGTTRGNVLGQAARIYSDVNDEDLSGARVSLLYKPTDNLTITPAVFYQHIYQGGMNTFDGDPGTLAHYQPFDVREPFTDRFTVYSLPITYEMDDLSLTSATAYWSRQSSQLEDGSEAVQDGLQLPAFDVSAGGVGPVQAFEFDDTHQFSQELRLASHGSPRVQWLIGGFYSDYYDQLYTGGGNIPGLLTAADGAFGTTNLFNVHEPLRVKEVAAFGNVTANVTDSLTVEAGLRYYSYHSDLSSTATGFAYGGDTPVIAAATASASGLNPMLNVSYHLNPDLMLYATAAKGFREGASNFPIPTTGSVGSVCLQNLQAIGRDSAPGQYDPDTVWSYEVGEKGRFLDRRVTFNSDVFYIHWSDVQQPVALACGLGFTANGSAANIHGAEAELEAEIITGLTFSQGVGYAHSAFAQSFAASGISAGQSLFDAPNWTINSSLSYARPVGDFTLVGLVRNSYASSSEDLSYQVNRLPGRDRLDLRAGVETKRWSAFLFVDNVMNRHNILENIDLLTFTGPSYNRVATDRPLTVGIDIGFTF
;
A
#
# COMPACT_ATOMS: atom_id res chain seq x y z
N MET A 1 -29.05 14.68 28.68
CA MET A 1 -30.15 15.60 28.31
C MET A 1 -29.58 16.63 27.38
N VAL A 2 -29.72 16.46 26.10
CA VAL A 2 -30.06 17.41 25.04
C VAL A 2 -30.18 16.62 23.76
N PRO A 3 -31.31 16.54 23.09
CA PRO A 3 -31.40 15.85 21.79
C PRO A 3 -31.06 16.89 20.70
N GLN A 4 -30.06 16.63 19.93
CA GLN A 4 -29.90 17.29 18.64
C GLN A 4 -30.33 16.39 17.51
N THR A 5 -31.52 16.65 17.02
CA THR A 5 -32.01 16.22 15.72
C THR A 5 -31.15 16.84 14.64
N VAL A 6 -30.33 16.03 13.98
CA VAL A 6 -29.63 16.44 12.75
C VAL A 6 -30.55 16.13 11.58
N ASN A 7 -31.13 17.18 11.04
CA ASN A 7 -31.92 17.19 9.82
C ASN A 7 -31.04 16.88 8.61
N ASN A 8 -31.30 15.75 7.97
CA ASN A 8 -30.73 15.39 6.67
C ASN A 8 -31.28 16.32 5.59
N ALA A 9 -30.58 17.38 5.29
CA ALA A 9 -30.72 18.14 4.06
C ALA A 9 -29.51 17.85 3.16
N ARG A 10 -29.63 16.81 2.32
CA ARG A 10 -28.75 16.66 1.16
C ARG A 10 -28.94 17.86 0.26
N ARG A 11 -28.08 18.87 0.41
CA ARG A 11 -27.92 19.92 -0.59
C ARG A 11 -26.98 19.38 -1.65
N LEU A 12 -27.56 18.94 -2.77
CA LEU A 12 -26.88 18.85 -4.05
C LEU A 12 -26.30 20.25 -4.38
N ILE A 13 -25.05 20.47 -4.11
CA ILE A 13 -24.31 21.57 -4.70
C ILE A 13 -23.82 21.07 -6.07
N MET A 14 -24.69 21.21 -7.07
CA MET A 14 -24.25 21.19 -8.47
C MET A 14 -23.41 22.45 -8.67
N PHE A 15 -22.08 22.33 -8.61
CA PHE A 15 -21.19 23.27 -9.26
C PHE A 15 -21.24 23.01 -10.76
N GLY A 16 -22.28 23.54 -11.41
CA GLY A 16 -22.27 23.76 -12.84
C GLY A 16 -21.27 24.86 -13.14
N VAL A 17 -20.02 24.48 -13.43
CA VAL A 17 -19.09 25.40 -14.10
C VAL A 17 -19.54 25.50 -15.54
N ALA A 18 -20.43 26.45 -15.82
CA ALA A 18 -20.68 26.96 -17.17
C ALA A 18 -19.37 27.66 -17.60
N MET A 19 -18.48 26.95 -18.28
CA MET A 19 -17.38 27.57 -19.02
C MET A 19 -18.01 28.30 -20.22
N GLY A 20 -18.26 29.60 -20.04
CA GLY A 20 -18.46 30.52 -21.17
C GLY A 20 -17.17 30.54 -22.00
N ALA A 21 -17.25 29.93 -23.18
CA ALA A 21 -16.18 29.97 -24.16
C ALA A 21 -16.07 31.42 -24.70
N THR A 22 -15.27 32.24 -24.05
CA THR A 22 -14.70 33.43 -24.68
C THR A 22 -13.45 32.98 -25.43
N ALA A 23 -13.58 32.85 -26.75
CA ALA A 23 -12.48 32.58 -27.64
C ALA A 23 -11.48 33.75 -27.59
N PHE A 24 -10.39 33.57 -26.84
CA PHE A 24 -9.17 34.34 -27.06
C PHE A 24 -8.40 33.66 -28.19
N ALA A 25 -8.50 34.23 -29.39
CA ALA A 25 -7.60 33.89 -30.47
C ALA A 25 -6.21 34.42 -30.15
N VAL A 26 -5.34 33.57 -29.56
CA VAL A 26 -3.89 33.78 -29.55
C VAL A 26 -3.31 32.89 -30.63
N GLY A 27 -3.06 33.49 -31.79
CA GLY A 27 -2.28 32.86 -32.83
C GLY A 27 -0.80 32.90 -32.46
N ALA A 28 -0.23 31.72 -32.26
CA ALA A 28 1.16 31.38 -32.54
C ALA A 28 1.29 29.86 -32.37
N THR A 29 1.26 29.14 -33.45
CA THR A 29 1.67 27.74 -33.52
C THR A 29 3.18 27.70 -33.41
N ALA A 30 3.70 27.54 -32.18
CA ALA A 30 5.00 26.93 -32.01
C ALA A 30 4.75 25.43 -31.91
N ASP A 31 5.23 24.67 -32.88
CA ASP A 31 5.27 23.21 -32.77
C ASP A 31 5.98 22.83 -31.45
N PRO A 32 5.46 21.88 -30.71
CA PRO A 32 6.19 21.33 -29.58
C PRO A 32 7.57 20.83 -30.09
N PRO A 33 8.65 20.94 -29.31
CA PRO A 33 9.91 20.36 -29.70
C PRO A 33 9.67 18.89 -30.02
N ALA A 34 10.10 18.46 -31.21
CA ALA A 34 9.98 17.10 -31.65
C ALA A 34 10.56 16.20 -30.57
N ALA A 35 9.73 15.37 -29.93
CA ALA A 35 10.21 14.18 -29.29
C ALA A 35 11.06 13.46 -30.36
N ASP A 36 12.24 13.00 -30.02
CA ASP A 36 13.07 12.20 -30.92
C ASP A 36 12.16 11.15 -31.55
N GLU A 37 11.85 11.27 -32.84
CA GLU A 37 11.02 10.31 -33.55
C GLU A 37 11.74 8.98 -33.52
N GLN A 38 11.38 8.13 -32.58
CA GLN A 38 11.86 6.75 -32.56
C GLN A 38 11.45 6.05 -33.85
N PRO A 39 12.28 5.19 -34.41
CA PRO A 39 11.91 4.41 -35.58
C PRO A 39 10.60 3.66 -35.31
N PRO A 40 9.63 3.68 -36.23
CA PRO A 40 8.37 2.97 -36.05
C PRO A 40 8.65 1.48 -35.80
N GLY A 41 8.12 0.95 -34.71
CA GLY A 41 8.28 -0.46 -34.33
C GLY A 41 9.36 -0.70 -33.26
N THR A 42 9.76 0.30 -32.49
CA THR A 42 10.64 0.15 -31.34
C THR A 42 9.87 0.45 -30.03
N LEU A 43 10.15 -0.34 -28.98
CA LEU A 43 9.58 -0.12 -27.64
C LEU A 43 10.09 1.21 -27.06
N GLN A 44 9.21 1.89 -26.32
CA GLN A 44 9.54 3.19 -25.71
C GLN A 44 10.56 3.01 -24.60
N GLU A 45 11.63 3.81 -24.61
CA GLU A 45 12.64 3.82 -23.56
C GLU A 45 12.17 4.67 -22.39
N ILE A 46 12.11 4.08 -21.18
CA ILE A 46 11.68 4.75 -19.96
C ILE A 46 12.91 5.19 -19.16
N THR A 47 12.93 6.45 -18.71
CA THR A 47 13.93 6.97 -17.77
C THR A 47 13.37 6.85 -16.34
N VAL A 48 14.19 6.37 -15.41
CA VAL A 48 13.84 6.18 -14.00
C VAL A 48 14.78 6.94 -13.07
N THR A 49 14.34 7.17 -11.83
CA THR A 49 15.12 7.82 -10.77
C THR A 49 15.37 6.90 -9.57
N ALA A 50 15.33 5.63 -9.81
CA ALA A 50 15.45 4.57 -8.80
C ALA A 50 16.72 4.67 -7.94
N ARG A 51 17.81 5.19 -8.49
CA ARG A 51 19.10 5.39 -7.78
C ARG A 51 19.35 6.84 -7.37
N LYS A 52 18.28 7.63 -7.22
CA LYS A 52 18.34 9.08 -6.91
C LYS A 52 19.04 9.92 -7.99
N VAL A 53 19.29 9.33 -9.17
CA VAL A 53 19.80 9.96 -10.40
C VAL A 53 18.99 9.46 -11.59
N GLU A 54 18.84 10.28 -12.62
CA GLU A 54 18.11 9.89 -13.84
C GLU A 54 18.95 8.91 -14.67
N GLN A 55 18.38 7.77 -15.02
CA GLN A 55 19.00 6.71 -15.82
C GLN A 55 17.97 6.02 -16.69
N ARG A 56 18.37 5.47 -17.83
CA ARG A 56 17.49 4.62 -18.64
C ARG A 56 17.23 3.32 -17.89
N LEU A 57 15.98 2.83 -17.93
CA LEU A 57 15.56 1.61 -17.23
C LEU A 57 16.48 0.41 -17.51
N GLN A 58 16.93 0.26 -18.75
CA GLN A 58 17.79 -0.86 -19.17
C GLN A 58 19.24 -0.75 -18.70
N ASP A 59 19.67 0.45 -18.27
CA ASP A 59 21.03 0.67 -17.75
C ASP A 59 21.09 0.59 -16.20
N VAL A 60 19.95 0.41 -15.54
CA VAL A 60 19.88 0.28 -14.07
C VAL A 60 20.09 -1.19 -13.69
N PRO A 61 21.21 -1.57 -13.03
CA PRO A 61 21.56 -2.96 -12.77
C PRO A 61 20.89 -3.51 -11.49
N ILE A 62 19.56 -3.44 -11.42
CA ILE A 62 18.70 -4.01 -10.39
C ILE A 62 17.39 -4.49 -11.04
N SER A 63 16.66 -5.37 -10.36
CA SER A 63 15.30 -5.72 -10.75
C SER A 63 14.36 -4.55 -10.51
N ILE A 64 13.81 -3.98 -11.59
CA ILE A 64 12.92 -2.80 -11.55
C ILE A 64 11.93 -2.86 -12.70
N THR A 65 10.67 -2.59 -12.40
CA THR A 65 9.61 -2.32 -13.39
C THR A 65 9.22 -0.86 -13.33
N ALA A 66 9.06 -0.22 -14.47
CA ALA A 66 8.55 1.15 -14.57
C ALA A 66 7.34 1.18 -15.51
N LEU A 67 6.25 1.81 -15.03
CA LEU A 67 5.03 2.07 -15.81
C LEU A 67 4.96 3.56 -16.06
N SER A 68 4.95 4.00 -17.32
CA SER A 68 4.80 5.42 -17.67
C SER A 68 3.37 5.91 -17.37
N GLY A 69 3.17 7.22 -17.26
CA GLY A 69 1.83 7.79 -17.13
C GLY A 69 0.91 7.43 -18.31
N ALA A 70 1.48 7.26 -19.51
CA ALA A 70 0.73 6.79 -20.68
C ALA A 70 0.32 5.31 -20.52
N ASP A 71 1.20 4.45 -19.98
CA ASP A 71 0.88 3.05 -19.70
C ASP A 71 -0.24 2.94 -18.65
N LEU A 72 -0.16 3.73 -17.57
CA LEU A 72 -1.18 3.77 -16.52
C LEU A 72 -2.55 4.13 -17.12
N GLN A 73 -2.60 5.14 -17.96
CA GLN A 73 -3.85 5.57 -18.62
C GLN A 73 -4.35 4.54 -19.64
N ALA A 74 -3.47 4.00 -20.48
CA ALA A 74 -3.85 3.02 -21.51
C ALA A 74 -4.36 1.72 -20.87
N GLN A 75 -3.76 1.31 -19.75
CA GLN A 75 -4.16 0.13 -19.00
C GLN A 75 -5.35 0.37 -18.07
N GLY A 76 -5.76 1.62 -17.82
CA GLY A 76 -6.84 1.96 -16.90
C GLY A 76 -6.48 1.77 -15.44
N LEU A 77 -5.18 1.84 -15.07
CA LEU A 77 -4.72 1.73 -13.68
C LEU A 77 -5.00 3.04 -12.95
N SER A 78 -5.81 3.01 -11.92
CA SER A 78 -6.34 4.21 -11.27
C SER A 78 -5.86 4.42 -9.83
N ASN A 79 -5.45 3.37 -9.15
CA ASN A 79 -4.99 3.38 -7.76
C ASN A 79 -3.73 2.51 -7.57
N ALA A 80 -3.12 2.58 -6.38
CA ALA A 80 -1.88 1.84 -6.11
C ALA A 80 -2.08 0.32 -6.11
N GLN A 81 -3.26 -0.19 -5.77
CA GLN A 81 -3.55 -1.63 -5.80
C GLN A 81 -3.56 -2.18 -7.24
N ASP A 82 -3.94 -1.36 -8.22
CA ASP A 82 -3.92 -1.75 -9.64
C ASP A 82 -2.49 -2.02 -10.15
N ILE A 83 -1.45 -1.43 -9.53
CA ILE A 83 -0.04 -1.65 -9.92
C ILE A 83 0.33 -3.14 -9.85
N VAL A 84 -0.20 -3.85 -8.86
CA VAL A 84 0.03 -5.30 -8.68
C VAL A 84 -0.36 -6.11 -9.91
N GLN A 85 -1.35 -5.65 -10.67
CA GLN A 85 -1.83 -6.34 -11.88
C GLN A 85 -0.85 -6.27 -13.06
N SER A 86 0.16 -5.41 -12.98
CA SER A 86 1.11 -5.18 -14.07
C SER A 86 2.56 -5.46 -13.70
N VAL A 87 2.86 -5.75 -12.42
CA VAL A 87 4.23 -5.96 -11.92
C VAL A 87 4.36 -7.36 -11.33
N PRO A 88 5.26 -8.22 -11.84
CA PRO A 88 5.48 -9.54 -11.26
C PRO A 88 6.21 -9.46 -9.91
N GLY A 89 6.01 -10.47 -9.05
CA GLY A 89 6.66 -10.58 -7.75
C GLY A 89 6.08 -9.68 -6.66
N ILE A 90 5.04 -8.88 -6.96
CA ILE A 90 4.31 -8.07 -5.98
C ILE A 90 2.91 -8.63 -5.75
N THR A 91 2.44 -8.59 -4.52
CA THR A 91 1.08 -8.95 -4.13
C THR A 91 0.50 -7.92 -3.18
N VAL A 92 -0.82 -7.94 -3.02
CA VAL A 92 -1.54 -7.06 -2.11
C VAL A 92 -2.60 -7.84 -1.35
N SER A 93 -2.70 -7.58 -0.04
CA SER A 93 -3.84 -7.91 0.81
C SER A 93 -4.54 -6.62 1.16
N SER A 94 -5.86 -6.56 1.11
CA SER A 94 -6.60 -5.31 1.33
C SER A 94 -8.05 -5.57 1.70
N ALA A 95 -8.53 -4.92 2.75
CA ALA A 95 -9.93 -4.85 3.13
C ALA A 95 -10.64 -3.62 2.53
N GLY A 96 -9.93 -2.79 1.79
CA GLY A 96 -10.44 -1.59 1.12
C GLY A 96 -9.36 -0.53 0.91
N PRO A 97 -9.73 0.63 0.36
CA PRO A 97 -8.80 1.73 0.14
C PRO A 97 -8.14 2.20 1.44
N GLY A 98 -6.85 2.53 1.36
CA GLY A 98 -6.07 2.97 2.53
C GLY A 98 -5.80 1.87 3.57
N GLN A 99 -6.17 0.62 3.27
CA GLN A 99 -5.99 -0.55 4.15
C GLN A 99 -5.16 -1.64 3.47
N ALA A 100 -4.37 -1.28 2.47
CA ALA A 100 -3.58 -2.23 1.69
C ALA A 100 -2.24 -2.54 2.36
N LYS A 101 -1.85 -3.80 2.33
CA LYS A 101 -0.52 -4.32 2.66
C LYS A 101 0.09 -4.88 1.38
N TYR A 102 1.27 -4.40 1.04
CA TYR A 102 1.99 -4.85 -0.16
C TYR A 102 3.15 -5.74 0.22
N GLU A 103 3.42 -6.70 -0.64
CA GLU A 103 4.50 -7.66 -0.47
C GLU A 103 5.28 -7.82 -1.76
N ILE A 104 6.59 -7.87 -1.66
CA ILE A 104 7.49 -8.13 -2.79
C ILE A 104 8.37 -9.33 -2.45
N ARG A 105 8.45 -10.29 -3.39
CA ARG A 105 9.27 -11.50 -3.27
C ARG A 105 8.94 -12.35 -2.03
N GLY A 106 7.68 -12.32 -1.57
CA GLY A 106 7.24 -13.05 -0.39
C GLY A 106 7.79 -12.54 0.95
N LEU A 107 8.31 -11.30 0.99
CA LEU A 107 8.62 -10.59 2.22
C LEU A 107 7.34 -9.93 2.74
N SER A 108 6.60 -10.68 3.55
CA SER A 108 5.34 -10.22 4.09
C SER A 108 5.49 -9.53 5.44
N SER A 109 4.58 -8.58 5.73
CA SER A 109 4.42 -7.95 7.03
C SER A 109 3.22 -8.57 7.72
N VAL A 110 3.46 -9.38 8.74
CA VAL A 110 2.41 -10.09 9.46
C VAL A 110 2.02 -9.32 10.72
N GLY A 111 0.71 -9.15 10.95
CA GLY A 111 0.20 -8.87 12.29
C GLY A 111 0.46 -7.49 12.89
N GLY A 112 0.54 -6.43 12.08
CA GLY A 112 0.61 -5.05 12.60
C GLY A 112 2.01 -4.47 12.79
N GLU A 113 3.01 -5.13 12.24
CA GLU A 113 4.38 -4.65 12.24
C GLU A 113 4.66 -3.67 11.10
N SER A 114 5.80 -2.98 11.17
CA SER A 114 6.21 -2.04 10.13
C SER A 114 6.25 -2.71 8.75
N PRO A 115 5.89 -1.99 7.68
CA PRO A 115 5.88 -2.55 6.34
C PRO A 115 7.29 -2.94 5.87
N THR A 116 7.32 -3.96 5.01
CA THR A 116 8.55 -4.43 4.36
C THR A 116 8.83 -3.73 3.04
N ILE A 117 7.89 -2.90 2.56
CA ILE A 117 7.97 -2.16 1.29
C ILE A 117 7.87 -0.66 1.57
N GLY A 118 8.82 0.10 1.01
CA GLY A 118 8.83 1.55 1.09
C GLY A 118 7.95 2.18 0.00
N PHE A 119 7.12 3.15 0.38
CA PHE A 119 6.37 3.99 -0.55
C PHE A 119 6.91 5.40 -0.57
N TYR A 120 7.05 5.95 -1.77
CA TYR A 120 7.50 7.31 -1.99
C TYR A 120 6.56 8.05 -2.93
N LEU A 121 6.22 9.29 -2.56
CA LEU A 121 5.61 10.26 -3.47
C LEU A 121 6.69 11.29 -3.84
N ASP A 122 7.16 11.24 -5.08
CA ASP A 122 8.36 11.95 -5.53
C ASP A 122 9.59 11.66 -4.63
N GLU A 123 10.07 12.65 -3.89
CA GLU A 123 11.19 12.52 -2.95
C GLU A 123 10.74 12.33 -1.49
N THR A 124 9.42 12.25 -1.23
CA THR A 124 8.86 12.15 0.12
C THR A 124 8.61 10.68 0.51
N PRO A 125 9.25 10.16 1.56
CA PRO A 125 8.87 8.87 2.13
C PRO A 125 7.51 9.01 2.82
N VAL A 126 6.56 8.17 2.42
CA VAL A 126 5.17 8.17 2.94
C VAL A 126 4.81 6.89 3.67
N THR A 127 5.78 6.00 3.87
CA THR A 127 5.65 4.79 4.67
C THR A 127 6.02 5.11 6.11
N PRO A 128 5.18 4.79 7.10
CA PRO A 128 5.54 4.96 8.50
C PRO A 128 6.68 4.01 8.89
N PRO A 129 7.63 4.44 9.73
CA PRO A 129 8.76 3.63 10.16
C PRO A 129 8.34 2.47 11.07
N ALA A 130 7.31 2.69 11.90
CA ALA A 130 6.72 1.69 12.77
C ALA A 130 5.21 1.93 12.83
N SER A 131 4.44 0.89 13.10
CA SER A 131 3.02 1.00 13.36
C SER A 131 2.72 0.33 14.70
N ALA A 132 2.04 1.04 15.58
CA ALA A 132 1.59 0.46 16.84
C ALA A 132 0.43 -0.53 16.64
N THR A 133 -0.20 -0.52 15.47
CA THR A 133 -1.38 -1.33 15.19
C THR A 133 -1.53 -1.75 13.74
N THR A 134 -2.09 -2.92 13.59
CA THR A 134 -2.87 -3.55 12.51
C THR A 134 -2.49 -3.32 11.04
N GLY A 135 -1.31 -2.78 10.71
CA GLY A 135 -0.81 -2.85 9.33
C GLY A 135 -1.46 -1.91 8.31
N LYS A 136 -2.17 -0.87 8.74
CA LYS A 136 -2.68 0.21 7.86
C LYS A 136 -1.55 1.13 7.40
N SER A 137 -0.58 0.58 6.73
CA SER A 137 0.69 1.26 6.48
C SER A 137 0.74 1.97 5.14
N ALA A 138 0.05 1.48 4.12
CA ALA A 138 0.12 2.07 2.80
C ALA A 138 -1.01 3.07 2.57
N ILE A 139 -0.65 4.25 2.09
CA ILE A 139 -1.61 5.15 1.44
C ILE A 139 -1.99 4.55 0.09
N ASP A 140 -3.20 4.82 -0.38
CA ASP A 140 -3.67 4.42 -1.70
C ASP A 140 -3.95 5.65 -2.57
N PRO A 141 -2.90 6.31 -3.11
CA PRO A 141 -3.07 7.55 -3.86
C PRO A 141 -3.64 7.28 -5.25
N ASP A 142 -4.52 8.19 -5.70
CA ASP A 142 -4.97 8.23 -7.09
C ASP A 142 -3.78 8.45 -8.03
N LEU A 143 -3.68 7.62 -9.08
CA LEU A 143 -2.56 7.61 -10.02
C LEU A 143 -2.72 8.59 -11.18
N TYR A 144 -3.73 9.46 -11.17
CA TYR A 144 -3.94 10.42 -12.25
C TYR A 144 -2.83 11.46 -12.31
N ASP A 145 -2.39 11.74 -13.52
CA ASP A 145 -1.34 12.73 -13.82
C ASP A 145 0.02 12.42 -13.18
N LEU A 146 0.38 11.14 -13.08
CA LEU A 146 1.76 10.72 -12.80
C LEU A 146 2.60 10.73 -14.07
N ALA A 147 3.89 11.00 -13.91
CA ALA A 147 4.89 10.79 -14.96
C ALA A 147 5.17 9.29 -15.12
N ARG A 148 5.27 8.57 -13.99
CA ARG A 148 5.49 7.13 -13.94
C ARG A 148 5.37 6.58 -12.53
N VAL A 149 5.29 5.25 -12.45
CA VAL A 149 5.46 4.46 -11.24
C VAL A 149 6.71 3.61 -11.40
N GLU A 150 7.60 3.63 -10.40
CA GLU A 150 8.81 2.81 -10.36
C GLU A 150 8.67 1.78 -9.23
N VAL A 151 8.77 0.48 -9.53
CA VAL A 151 8.76 -0.60 -8.55
C VAL A 151 10.13 -1.27 -8.54
N LEU A 152 10.89 -1.00 -7.49
CA LEU A 152 12.20 -1.56 -7.25
C LEU A 152 12.05 -2.82 -6.42
N ARG A 153 12.54 -3.95 -6.88
CA ARG A 153 12.48 -5.23 -6.17
C ARG A 153 13.81 -5.55 -5.51
N GLY A 154 13.75 -6.19 -4.36
CA GLY A 154 14.90 -6.44 -3.48
C GLY A 154 15.26 -5.25 -2.58
N PRO A 155 16.16 -5.45 -1.62
CA PRO A 155 16.44 -4.48 -0.58
C PRO A 155 16.99 -3.15 -1.12
N GLN A 156 16.36 -2.05 -0.72
CA GLN A 156 16.75 -0.69 -1.08
C GLN A 156 17.24 0.12 0.15
N GLY A 157 17.61 -0.57 1.24
CA GLY A 157 17.95 0.05 2.53
C GLY A 157 19.09 1.07 2.47
N THR A 158 19.98 1.01 1.48
CA THR A 158 21.10 1.95 1.32
C THR A 158 20.63 3.36 0.94
N LEU A 159 19.73 3.51 -0.02
CA LEU A 159 19.28 4.82 -0.54
C LEU A 159 17.91 5.24 0.02
N TYR A 160 17.05 4.27 0.34
CA TYR A 160 15.67 4.52 0.75
C TYR A 160 15.40 4.28 2.24
N GLY A 161 16.33 3.62 2.96
CA GLY A 161 16.26 3.49 4.42
C GLY A 161 15.34 2.37 4.92
N ALA A 162 14.76 2.58 6.08
CA ALA A 162 13.90 1.62 6.75
C ALA A 162 12.64 1.26 5.95
N GLY A 163 12.12 0.05 6.15
CA GLY A 163 10.90 -0.42 5.48
C GLY A 163 11.07 -0.80 4.00
N SER A 164 12.25 -0.58 3.40
CA SER A 164 12.54 -0.97 2.02
C SER A 164 13.30 -2.31 1.92
N MET A 165 12.84 -3.32 2.67
CA MET A 165 13.45 -4.65 2.72
C MET A 165 13.12 -5.50 1.50
N GLY A 166 11.84 -5.55 1.13
CA GLY A 166 11.34 -6.26 -0.06
C GLY A 166 11.50 -5.44 -1.31
N GLY A 167 11.45 -4.13 -1.19
CA GLY A 167 11.50 -3.21 -2.31
C GLY A 167 10.98 -1.82 -2.00
N THR A 168 10.83 -1.03 -3.05
CA THR A 168 10.31 0.34 -2.97
C THR A 168 9.37 0.61 -4.14
N VAL A 169 8.22 1.19 -3.86
CA VAL A 169 7.29 1.74 -4.86
C VAL A 169 7.43 3.27 -4.85
N LYS A 170 7.82 3.84 -5.97
CA LYS A 170 7.96 5.30 -6.12
C LYS A 170 6.96 5.83 -7.14
N LEU A 171 6.09 6.72 -6.69
CA LEU A 171 5.13 7.43 -7.51
C LEU A 171 5.74 8.77 -7.90
N VAL A 172 6.00 8.97 -9.18
CA VAL A 172 6.64 10.18 -9.71
C VAL A 172 5.59 11.03 -10.40
N THR A 173 5.38 12.24 -9.89
CA THR A 173 4.36 13.15 -10.43
C THR A 173 4.88 13.91 -11.66
N ASN A 174 3.94 14.35 -12.53
CA ASN A 174 4.30 15.26 -13.62
C ASN A 174 4.71 16.64 -13.08
N ALA A 175 5.90 17.10 -13.44
CA ALA A 175 6.37 18.43 -13.09
C ALA A 175 5.61 19.52 -13.89
N PRO A 176 5.43 20.74 -13.33
CA PRO A 176 4.92 21.88 -14.09
C PRO A 176 5.79 22.22 -15.29
N ASN A 177 5.17 22.46 -16.45
CA ASN A 177 5.85 22.84 -17.69
C ASN A 177 5.85 24.37 -17.85
N THR A 178 7.06 24.96 -17.92
CA THR A 178 7.24 26.42 -18.05
C THR A 178 7.08 26.97 -19.45
N ARG A 179 6.86 26.10 -20.47
CA ARG A 179 6.82 26.50 -21.88
C ARG A 179 5.45 26.36 -22.52
N ALA A 180 4.65 25.38 -22.07
CA ALA A 180 3.40 25.07 -22.72
C ALA A 180 2.22 25.13 -21.75
N PHE A 181 1.12 25.76 -22.18
CA PHE A 181 -0.19 25.57 -21.57
C PHE A 181 -0.65 24.15 -21.89
N ALA A 182 -1.22 23.46 -20.91
CA ALA A 182 -1.89 22.18 -21.13
C ALA A 182 -3.05 22.04 -20.15
N ALA A 183 -4.13 21.45 -20.61
CA ALA A 183 -5.24 21.05 -19.76
C ALA A 183 -5.75 19.69 -20.20
N SER A 184 -6.20 18.88 -19.26
CA SER A 184 -6.87 17.63 -19.57
C SER A 184 -8.01 17.36 -18.60
N THR A 185 -8.99 16.62 -19.06
CA THR A 185 -10.07 16.10 -18.23
C THR A 185 -10.39 14.67 -18.61
N GLN A 186 -10.78 13.88 -17.63
CA GLN A 186 -11.17 12.48 -17.79
C GLN A 186 -12.47 12.26 -17.03
N SER A 187 -13.44 11.63 -17.68
CA SER A 187 -14.75 11.28 -17.10
C SER A 187 -14.98 9.79 -17.28
N THR A 188 -15.21 9.09 -16.20
CA THR A 188 -15.48 7.65 -16.20
C THR A 188 -16.90 7.41 -15.66
N ALA A 189 -17.63 6.48 -16.27
CA ALA A 189 -18.90 5.99 -15.76
C ALA A 189 -18.96 4.47 -15.96
N SER A 190 -19.36 3.74 -14.92
CA SER A 190 -19.44 2.27 -14.98
C SER A 190 -20.55 1.74 -14.08
N GLY A 191 -20.84 0.44 -14.20
CA GLY A 191 -21.74 -0.30 -13.35
C GLY A 191 -21.08 -1.58 -12.88
N THR A 192 -21.22 -1.88 -11.59
CA THR A 192 -20.69 -3.08 -10.93
C THR A 192 -21.79 -4.12 -10.79
N ASP A 193 -21.49 -5.38 -11.11
CA ASP A 193 -22.41 -6.51 -10.91
C ASP A 193 -22.70 -6.72 -9.42
N GLY A 194 -23.98 -6.83 -9.05
CA GLY A 194 -24.42 -6.87 -7.65
C GLY A 194 -24.32 -5.53 -6.92
N GLY A 195 -23.90 -4.44 -7.60
CA GLY A 195 -23.75 -3.10 -7.02
C GLY A 195 -24.49 -2.04 -7.84
N GLY A 196 -24.02 -0.81 -7.77
CA GLY A 196 -24.65 0.35 -8.38
C GLY A 196 -23.83 0.97 -9.53
N VAL A 197 -23.97 2.28 -9.67
CA VAL A 197 -23.29 3.09 -10.68
C VAL A 197 -22.08 3.77 -10.07
N ASN A 198 -20.94 3.64 -10.73
CA ASN A 198 -19.69 4.32 -10.40
C ASN A 198 -19.49 5.51 -11.34
N TYR A 199 -18.86 6.56 -10.88
CA TYR A 199 -18.47 7.68 -11.72
C TYR A 199 -17.22 8.38 -11.17
N ALA A 200 -16.36 8.85 -12.07
CA ALA A 200 -15.19 9.64 -11.71
C ALA A 200 -15.02 10.84 -12.64
N GLN A 201 -14.50 11.92 -12.08
CA GLN A 201 -14.12 13.12 -12.81
C GLN A 201 -12.72 13.55 -12.37
N LYS A 202 -11.79 13.61 -13.31
CA LYS A 202 -10.41 14.00 -13.07
C LYS A 202 -10.03 15.15 -13.99
N GLY A 203 -9.16 16.05 -13.52
CA GLY A 203 -8.75 17.20 -14.33
C GLY A 203 -7.35 17.69 -13.98
N MET A 204 -6.64 18.17 -14.98
CA MET A 204 -5.31 18.76 -14.86
C MET A 204 -5.25 20.08 -15.61
N LEU A 205 -4.55 21.06 -15.04
CA LEU A 205 -4.26 22.35 -15.65
C LEU A 205 -2.79 22.70 -15.42
N ASN A 206 -2.05 22.98 -16.50
CA ASN A 206 -0.69 23.47 -16.46
C ASN A 206 -0.63 24.90 -17.03
N LEU A 207 -0.14 25.84 -16.24
CA LEU A 207 -0.06 27.25 -16.56
C LEU A 207 1.42 27.70 -16.57
N PRO A 208 2.02 27.98 -17.74
CA PRO A 208 3.30 28.68 -17.82
C PRO A 208 3.08 30.14 -17.44
N LEU A 209 3.48 30.54 -16.22
CA LEU A 209 3.31 31.91 -15.72
C LEU A 209 4.42 32.85 -16.20
N ILE A 210 5.66 32.36 -16.23
CA ILE A 210 6.83 33.02 -16.79
C ILE A 210 7.59 31.99 -17.61
N GLN A 211 7.70 32.23 -18.90
CA GLN A 211 8.35 31.30 -19.82
C GLN A 211 9.76 30.92 -19.32
N ASP A 212 10.08 29.62 -19.36
CA ASP A 212 11.32 29.01 -18.91
C ASP A 212 11.65 29.20 -17.41
N ARG A 213 10.82 29.92 -16.64
CA ARG A 213 11.12 30.30 -15.24
C ARG A 213 10.06 29.85 -14.23
N LEU A 214 8.79 30.00 -14.53
CA LEU A 214 7.73 29.77 -13.54
C LEU A 214 6.52 29.11 -14.19
N ALA A 215 6.09 27.99 -13.62
CA ALA A 215 4.84 27.33 -13.98
C ALA A 215 4.09 26.82 -12.77
N LEU A 216 2.78 26.75 -12.89
CA LEU A 216 1.86 26.18 -11.94
C LEU A 216 1.15 24.99 -12.58
N ARG A 217 1.06 23.86 -11.85
CA ARG A 217 0.28 22.69 -12.22
C ARG A 217 -0.72 22.37 -11.14
N ILE A 218 -1.98 22.20 -11.53
CA ILE A 218 -3.10 21.88 -10.65
C ILE A 218 -3.75 20.60 -11.14
N VAL A 219 -3.99 19.67 -10.25
CA VAL A 219 -4.73 18.42 -10.51
C VAL A 219 -5.85 18.33 -9.49
N ALA A 220 -7.02 17.88 -9.93
CA ALA A 220 -8.16 17.59 -9.07
C ALA A 220 -8.81 16.28 -9.51
N THR A 221 -9.20 15.46 -8.53
CA THR A 221 -9.83 14.16 -8.75
C THR A 221 -11.03 14.00 -7.82
N TYR A 222 -12.10 13.41 -8.33
CA TYR A 222 -13.25 12.94 -7.57
C TYR A 222 -13.71 11.62 -8.18
N ALA A 223 -13.96 10.62 -7.34
CA ALA A 223 -14.53 9.36 -7.73
C ALA A 223 -15.59 8.91 -6.71
N HIS A 224 -16.67 8.34 -7.19
CA HIS A 224 -17.65 7.61 -6.43
C HIS A 224 -17.73 6.19 -6.97
N GLU A 225 -17.46 5.23 -6.11
CA GLU A 225 -17.54 3.81 -6.40
C GLU A 225 -18.69 3.22 -5.59
N SER A 226 -19.68 2.62 -6.25
CA SER A 226 -20.80 1.98 -5.58
C SER A 226 -20.32 0.78 -4.76
N GLY A 227 -21.00 0.48 -3.66
CA GLY A 227 -20.83 -0.78 -2.94
C GLY A 227 -21.34 -1.99 -3.74
N TRP A 228 -21.02 -3.18 -3.22
CA TRP A 228 -21.49 -4.49 -3.71
C TRP A 228 -21.61 -5.53 -2.59
N ILE A 229 -21.37 -5.12 -1.34
CA ILE A 229 -21.53 -5.98 -0.15
C ILE A 229 -22.81 -5.58 0.56
N ASP A 230 -23.65 -6.55 0.85
CA ASP A 230 -24.87 -6.35 1.65
C ASP A 230 -24.57 -6.52 3.14
N ARG A 231 -25.17 -5.69 3.97
CA ARG A 231 -25.17 -5.84 5.42
C ARG A 231 -26.51 -6.34 5.89
N ILE A 232 -26.53 -7.51 6.53
CA ILE A 232 -27.74 -8.22 6.93
C ILE A 232 -27.79 -8.31 8.45
N VAL A 233 -28.81 -7.70 9.07
CA VAL A 233 -29.03 -7.77 10.51
C VAL A 233 -29.93 -8.94 10.83
N VAL A 234 -29.43 -9.90 11.62
CA VAL A 234 -30.12 -11.12 12.04
C VAL A 234 -30.11 -11.20 13.57
N PRO A 235 -31.22 -10.85 14.26
CA PRO A 235 -31.26 -10.85 15.73
C PRO A 235 -31.01 -12.22 16.37
N ASP A 236 -31.46 -13.28 15.72
CA ASP A 236 -31.24 -14.68 16.16
C ASP A 236 -29.92 -15.20 15.54
N PHE A 237 -28.83 -14.52 15.84
CA PHE A 237 -27.50 -14.82 15.28
C PHE A 237 -26.96 -16.12 15.88
N PRO A 238 -26.46 -17.08 15.07
CA PRO A 238 -25.91 -18.33 15.57
C PRO A 238 -24.58 -18.08 16.29
N LEU A 239 -24.43 -18.72 17.47
CA LEU A 239 -23.16 -18.73 18.18
C LEU A 239 -22.24 -19.78 17.58
N GLU A 240 -20.98 -19.48 17.48
CA GLU A 240 -19.97 -20.37 16.93
C GLU A 240 -19.66 -21.58 17.84
N THR A 241 -19.90 -21.42 19.14
CA THR A 241 -19.80 -22.51 20.13
C THR A 241 -20.72 -23.73 19.83
N ASN A 242 -21.63 -23.59 18.89
CA ASN A 242 -22.41 -24.70 18.37
C ASN A 242 -21.64 -25.50 17.33
N SER A 243 -20.67 -26.29 17.77
CA SER A 243 -19.80 -27.12 16.93
C SER A 243 -20.58 -27.87 15.85
N GLY A 244 -20.29 -27.63 14.59
CA GLY A 244 -20.87 -28.32 13.42
C GLY A 244 -22.03 -27.59 12.75
N THR A 245 -22.38 -26.36 13.14
CA THR A 245 -23.35 -25.53 12.43
C THR A 245 -22.59 -24.49 11.59
N THR A 246 -22.81 -24.52 10.28
CA THR A 246 -22.38 -23.45 9.39
C THR A 246 -23.41 -22.32 9.41
N ARG A 247 -22.98 -21.08 9.30
CA ARG A 247 -23.81 -19.87 9.30
C ARG A 247 -24.95 -19.95 8.27
N GLY A 248 -24.63 -20.40 7.06
CA GLY A 248 -25.60 -20.54 5.98
C GLY A 248 -26.80 -21.48 6.29
N ASN A 249 -26.65 -22.38 7.25
CA ASN A 249 -27.70 -23.34 7.63
C ASN A 249 -28.54 -22.90 8.84
N VAL A 250 -28.11 -21.91 9.61
CA VAL A 250 -28.72 -21.51 10.88
C VAL A 250 -29.08 -20.04 10.99
N LEU A 251 -28.82 -19.22 9.95
CA LEU A 251 -29.24 -17.83 9.94
C LEU A 251 -30.75 -17.73 10.05
N GLY A 252 -31.19 -17.01 11.06
CA GLY A 252 -32.58 -16.66 11.26
C GLY A 252 -33.11 -15.72 10.19
N GLN A 253 -34.36 -15.31 10.33
CA GLN A 253 -34.93 -14.34 9.42
C GLN A 253 -34.26 -12.97 9.57
N ALA A 254 -33.82 -12.40 8.47
CA ALA A 254 -33.25 -11.04 8.45
C ALA A 254 -34.27 -10.01 8.95
N ALA A 255 -33.90 -9.23 9.94
CA ALA A 255 -34.71 -8.10 10.40
C ALA A 255 -34.52 -6.88 9.50
N ARG A 256 -33.33 -6.68 8.97
CA ARG A 256 -32.99 -5.59 8.05
C ARG A 256 -31.94 -6.05 7.06
N ILE A 257 -32.02 -5.51 5.83
CA ILE A 257 -31.01 -5.68 4.78
C ILE A 257 -30.66 -4.28 4.29
N TYR A 258 -29.39 -3.99 4.27
CA TYR A 258 -28.81 -2.78 3.69
C TYR A 258 -27.94 -3.23 2.53
N SER A 259 -28.33 -2.86 1.30
CA SER A 259 -27.57 -3.23 0.11
C SER A 259 -26.43 -2.28 -0.12
N ASP A 260 -25.35 -2.80 -0.71
CA ASP A 260 -24.24 -2.05 -1.28
C ASP A 260 -23.57 -1.11 -0.26
N VAL A 261 -23.35 -1.59 0.99
CA VAL A 261 -22.91 -0.71 2.10
C VAL A 261 -21.46 -0.27 2.04
N ASN A 262 -20.65 -0.86 1.17
CA ASN A 262 -19.22 -0.57 1.02
C ASN A 262 -18.93 0.41 -0.11
N ASP A 263 -19.82 1.38 -0.32
CA ASP A 263 -19.60 2.49 -1.25
C ASP A 263 -18.39 3.34 -0.83
N GLU A 264 -17.72 3.92 -1.83
CA GLU A 264 -16.50 4.71 -1.64
C GLU A 264 -16.61 6.06 -2.33
N ASP A 265 -16.23 7.11 -1.63
CA ASP A 265 -16.01 8.46 -2.15
C ASP A 265 -14.55 8.85 -2.00
N LEU A 266 -13.86 9.13 -3.11
CA LEU A 266 -12.50 9.66 -3.13
C LEU A 266 -12.52 11.10 -3.66
N SER A 267 -11.84 12.00 -2.97
CA SER A 267 -11.56 13.35 -3.44
C SER A 267 -10.09 13.68 -3.27
N GLY A 268 -9.46 14.22 -4.30
CA GLY A 268 -8.02 14.53 -4.30
C GLY A 268 -7.71 15.83 -5.00
N ALA A 269 -6.61 16.44 -4.59
CA ALA A 269 -6.04 17.61 -5.25
C ALA A 269 -4.52 17.63 -5.13
N ARG A 270 -3.85 18.07 -6.19
CA ARG A 270 -2.41 18.35 -6.16
C ARG A 270 -2.15 19.71 -6.78
N VAL A 271 -1.35 20.54 -6.08
CA VAL A 271 -0.88 21.82 -6.57
C VAL A 271 0.63 21.83 -6.51
N SER A 272 1.29 22.01 -7.62
CA SER A 272 2.76 22.09 -7.71
C SER A 272 3.19 23.33 -8.47
N LEU A 273 4.25 23.97 -8.00
CA LEU A 273 4.89 25.11 -8.62
C LEU A 273 6.30 24.72 -9.01
N LEU A 274 6.75 25.06 -10.21
CA LEU A 274 8.14 24.98 -10.60
C LEU A 274 8.67 26.39 -10.78
N TYR A 275 9.72 26.74 -10.02
CA TYR A 275 10.35 28.05 -10.09
C TYR A 275 11.86 27.92 -10.33
N LYS A 276 12.34 28.51 -11.41
CA LYS A 276 13.75 28.60 -11.79
C LYS A 276 14.20 30.05 -11.70
N PRO A 277 14.61 30.54 -10.52
CA PRO A 277 15.11 31.92 -10.38
C PRO A 277 16.39 32.18 -11.19
N THR A 278 17.22 31.14 -11.33
CA THR A 278 18.40 31.09 -12.21
C THR A 278 18.39 29.82 -13.02
N ASP A 279 19.27 29.66 -13.97
CA ASP A 279 19.35 28.44 -14.79
C ASP A 279 19.84 27.23 -13.97
N ASN A 280 20.51 27.46 -12.86
CA ASN A 280 21.10 26.45 -11.99
C ASN A 280 20.26 26.13 -10.76
N LEU A 281 19.23 26.92 -10.45
CA LEU A 281 18.41 26.71 -9.25
C LEU A 281 16.97 26.36 -9.62
N THR A 282 16.54 25.21 -9.18
CA THR A 282 15.14 24.74 -9.35
C THR A 282 14.50 24.54 -7.98
N ILE A 283 13.33 25.11 -7.77
CA ILE A 283 12.53 25.02 -6.55
C ILE A 283 11.14 24.52 -6.95
N THR A 284 10.69 23.39 -6.36
CA THR A 284 9.44 22.77 -6.76
C THR A 284 8.54 22.47 -5.54
N PRO A 285 7.95 23.50 -4.87
CA PRO A 285 7.01 23.25 -3.80
C PRO A 285 5.73 22.57 -4.34
N ALA A 286 5.22 21.59 -3.60
CA ALA A 286 3.98 20.93 -3.92
C ALA A 286 3.15 20.62 -2.68
N VAL A 287 1.85 20.56 -2.87
CA VAL A 287 0.87 20.07 -1.89
C VAL A 287 0.05 19.00 -2.56
N PHE A 288 -0.04 17.84 -1.93
CA PHE A 288 -0.94 16.74 -2.29
C PHE A 288 -1.95 16.58 -1.17
N TYR A 289 -3.21 16.41 -1.52
CA TYR A 289 -4.32 16.15 -0.59
C TYR A 289 -5.20 15.04 -1.14
N GLN A 290 -5.60 14.10 -0.28
CA GLN A 290 -6.59 13.09 -0.59
C GLN A 290 -7.48 12.81 0.60
N HIS A 291 -8.75 12.57 0.36
CA HIS A 291 -9.72 12.12 1.33
C HIS A 291 -10.53 10.97 0.75
N ILE A 292 -10.60 9.88 1.49
CA ILE A 292 -11.39 8.69 1.18
C ILE A 292 -12.45 8.54 2.28
N TYR A 293 -13.67 8.26 1.88
CA TYR A 293 -14.74 7.77 2.72
C TYR A 293 -15.24 6.46 2.15
N GLN A 294 -15.35 5.44 2.99
CA GLN A 294 -15.93 4.14 2.65
C GLN A 294 -17.05 3.83 3.64
N GLY A 295 -18.24 3.43 3.12
CA GLY A 295 -19.43 3.19 3.93
C GLY A 295 -19.38 1.91 4.76
N GLY A 296 -18.63 0.91 4.30
CA GLY A 296 -18.34 -0.37 4.93
C GLY A 296 -17.09 -1.01 4.32
N MET A 297 -16.55 -2.05 4.90
CA MET A 297 -15.36 -2.74 4.40
C MET A 297 -15.70 -3.58 3.15
N ASN A 298 -14.70 -3.86 2.30
CA ASN A 298 -14.80 -4.78 1.17
C ASN A 298 -14.76 -6.25 1.63
N THR A 299 -15.52 -6.57 2.68
CA THR A 299 -15.50 -7.87 3.34
C THR A 299 -16.87 -8.50 3.38
N PHE A 300 -16.92 -9.82 3.25
CA PHE A 300 -18.13 -10.60 3.38
C PHE A 300 -17.88 -11.86 4.21
N ASP A 301 -18.94 -12.46 4.73
CA ASP A 301 -18.82 -13.72 5.44
C ASP A 301 -18.65 -14.88 4.46
N GLY A 302 -17.55 -15.61 4.57
CA GLY A 302 -17.21 -16.73 3.70
C GLY A 302 -18.23 -17.89 3.77
N ASP A 303 -18.98 -17.99 4.83
CA ASP A 303 -20.16 -18.83 4.99
C ASP A 303 -21.38 -17.94 5.29
N PRO A 304 -22.40 -17.85 4.43
CA PRO A 304 -22.66 -18.64 3.21
C PRO A 304 -21.94 -18.20 1.92
N GLY A 305 -21.10 -17.15 1.93
CA GLY A 305 -20.33 -16.73 0.76
C GLY A 305 -21.13 -15.97 -0.31
N THR A 306 -22.18 -15.23 0.10
CA THR A 306 -23.11 -14.52 -0.81
C THR A 306 -22.84 -13.04 -0.95
N LEU A 307 -21.58 -12.57 -0.79
CA LEU A 307 -21.23 -11.15 -0.75
C LEU A 307 -22.06 -10.37 0.29
N ALA A 308 -22.32 -11.00 1.42
CA ALA A 308 -23.07 -10.42 2.51
C ALA A 308 -22.30 -10.50 3.83
N HIS A 309 -22.42 -9.43 4.60
CA HIS A 309 -21.93 -9.35 5.96
C HIS A 309 -23.09 -9.43 6.93
N TYR A 310 -23.11 -10.46 7.77
CA TYR A 310 -24.16 -10.72 8.73
C TYR A 310 -23.78 -10.20 10.11
N GLN A 311 -24.72 -9.54 10.78
CA GLN A 311 -24.51 -8.94 12.11
C GLN A 311 -25.69 -9.23 13.05
N PRO A 312 -25.44 -9.44 14.37
CA PRO A 312 -26.52 -9.56 15.35
C PRO A 312 -27.24 -8.23 15.61
N PHE A 313 -26.55 -7.11 15.44
CA PHE A 313 -27.03 -5.76 15.68
C PHE A 313 -26.83 -4.85 14.47
N ASP A 314 -27.54 -3.72 14.44
CA ASP A 314 -27.42 -2.71 13.37
C ASP A 314 -26.23 -1.78 13.64
N VAL A 315 -25.01 -2.26 13.45
CA VAL A 315 -23.76 -1.50 13.60
C VAL A 315 -23.22 -1.12 12.23
N ARG A 316 -22.92 0.16 12.00
CA ARG A 316 -22.28 0.66 10.78
C ARG A 316 -20.76 0.58 10.91
N GLU A 317 -20.06 0.28 9.80
CA GLU A 317 -18.62 0.06 9.75
C GLU A 317 -17.91 0.99 8.76
N PRO A 318 -18.07 2.32 8.87
CA PRO A 318 -17.43 3.25 7.96
C PRO A 318 -15.92 3.33 8.23
N PHE A 319 -15.18 3.60 7.14
CA PHE A 319 -13.78 3.98 7.17
C PHE A 319 -13.59 5.37 6.55
N THR A 320 -12.70 6.16 7.13
CA THR A 320 -12.27 7.44 6.54
C THR A 320 -10.76 7.55 6.58
N ASP A 321 -10.18 8.12 5.54
CA ASP A 321 -8.74 8.41 5.48
C ASP A 321 -8.53 9.79 4.85
N ARG A 322 -7.79 10.65 5.54
CA ARG A 322 -7.39 11.97 5.06
C ARG A 322 -5.88 12.07 5.08
N PHE A 323 -5.29 12.29 3.93
CA PHE A 323 -3.85 12.37 3.76
C PHE A 323 -3.43 13.67 3.08
N THR A 324 -2.42 14.33 3.64
CA THR A 324 -1.87 15.57 3.09
C THR A 324 -0.35 15.52 3.09
N VAL A 325 0.27 15.86 1.98
CA VAL A 325 1.74 15.99 1.85
C VAL A 325 2.10 17.41 1.42
N TYR A 326 3.03 18.02 2.13
CA TYR A 326 3.72 19.25 1.75
C TYR A 326 5.16 18.88 1.42
N SER A 327 5.63 19.20 0.21
CA SER A 327 6.99 18.92 -0.22
C SER A 327 7.65 20.14 -0.80
N LEU A 328 8.95 20.25 -0.56
CA LEU A 328 9.80 21.35 -1.06
C LEU A 328 11.15 20.80 -1.51
N PRO A 329 11.26 20.15 -2.66
CA PRO A 329 12.54 19.85 -3.27
C PRO A 329 13.18 21.12 -3.85
N ILE A 330 14.46 21.28 -3.56
CA ILE A 330 15.32 22.34 -4.09
C ILE A 330 16.55 21.70 -4.67
N THR A 331 16.85 21.96 -5.94
CA THR A 331 18.04 21.45 -6.63
C THR A 331 18.87 22.62 -7.13
N TYR A 332 20.16 22.59 -6.79
CA TYR A 332 21.16 23.55 -7.29
C TYR A 332 22.21 22.80 -8.10
N GLU A 333 22.25 23.09 -9.41
CA GLU A 333 23.19 22.50 -10.35
C GLU A 333 24.47 23.35 -10.39
N MET A 334 25.59 22.69 -10.20
CA MET A 334 26.95 23.22 -10.39
C MET A 334 27.58 22.52 -11.60
N ASP A 335 28.75 22.99 -12.07
CA ASP A 335 29.38 22.45 -13.29
C ASP A 335 29.49 20.90 -13.28
N ASP A 336 29.95 20.33 -12.17
CA ASP A 336 30.19 18.88 -12.01
C ASP A 336 29.41 18.24 -10.86
N LEU A 337 28.57 18.99 -10.15
CA LEU A 337 27.86 18.54 -8.94
C LEU A 337 26.44 19.04 -8.94
N SER A 338 25.54 18.25 -8.36
CA SER A 338 24.18 18.69 -8.00
C SER A 338 23.95 18.57 -6.50
N LEU A 339 23.44 19.65 -5.90
CA LEU A 339 23.02 19.68 -4.51
C LEU A 339 21.49 19.64 -4.47
N THR A 340 20.92 18.62 -3.83
CA THR A 340 19.47 18.48 -3.65
C THR A 340 19.12 18.53 -2.17
N SER A 341 18.14 19.35 -1.83
CA SER A 341 17.47 19.38 -0.53
C SER A 341 16.03 18.97 -0.72
N ALA A 342 15.60 17.86 -0.12
CA ALA A 342 14.22 17.40 -0.12
C ALA A 342 13.64 17.53 1.29
N THR A 343 12.80 18.54 1.49
CA THR A 343 12.06 18.78 2.74
C THR A 343 10.63 18.35 2.54
N ALA A 344 10.08 17.57 3.46
CA ALA A 344 8.68 17.19 3.41
C ALA A 344 8.06 17.14 4.79
N TYR A 345 6.76 17.37 4.83
CA TYR A 345 5.89 17.13 5.97
C TYR A 345 4.61 16.49 5.46
N TRP A 346 4.19 15.40 6.09
CA TRP A 346 2.88 14.82 5.79
C TRP A 346 2.10 14.53 7.05
N SER A 347 0.77 14.52 6.92
CA SER A 347 -0.15 14.12 7.97
C SER A 347 -1.22 13.20 7.41
N ARG A 348 -1.62 12.22 8.20
CA ARG A 348 -2.71 11.28 7.91
C ARG A 348 -3.62 11.19 9.11
N GLN A 349 -4.92 11.21 8.87
CA GLN A 349 -5.95 10.95 9.86
C GLN A 349 -6.84 9.85 9.33
N SER A 350 -6.85 8.70 9.99
CA SER A 350 -7.73 7.59 9.66
C SER A 350 -8.68 7.29 10.80
N SER A 351 -9.85 6.78 10.44
CA SER A 351 -10.88 6.38 11.39
C SER A 351 -11.61 5.15 10.84
N GLN A 352 -11.71 4.12 11.64
CA GLN A 352 -12.42 2.90 11.35
C GLN A 352 -13.39 2.57 12.47
N LEU A 353 -14.61 2.16 12.09
CA LEU A 353 -15.59 1.58 13.00
C LEU A 353 -15.93 0.18 12.51
N GLU A 354 -16.06 -0.77 13.43
CA GLU A 354 -16.34 -2.16 13.14
C GLU A 354 -17.33 -2.76 14.13
N ASP A 355 -18.10 -3.75 13.71
CA ASP A 355 -18.96 -4.55 14.60
C ASP A 355 -18.14 -5.65 15.27
N GLY A 356 -17.79 -5.44 16.53
CA GLY A 356 -17.14 -6.44 17.39
C GLY A 356 -18.09 -7.30 18.21
N SER A 357 -19.41 -7.23 17.97
CA SER A 357 -20.42 -7.87 18.84
C SER A 357 -20.24 -9.36 18.92
N GLU A 358 -20.06 -10.02 17.79
CA GLU A 358 -19.89 -11.46 17.69
C GLU A 358 -18.57 -11.90 18.36
N ALA A 359 -17.46 -11.24 18.04
CA ALA A 359 -16.17 -11.58 18.62
C ALA A 359 -16.14 -11.45 20.14
N VAL A 360 -16.79 -10.43 20.70
CA VAL A 360 -16.92 -10.27 22.15
C VAL A 360 -17.80 -11.32 22.78
N GLN A 361 -18.92 -11.66 22.13
CA GLN A 361 -19.81 -12.70 22.65
C GLN A 361 -19.11 -14.05 22.69
N ASP A 362 -18.46 -14.44 21.61
CA ASP A 362 -17.72 -15.71 21.53
C ASP A 362 -16.51 -15.71 22.47
N GLY A 363 -15.76 -14.62 22.52
CA GLY A 363 -14.61 -14.47 23.43
C GLY A 363 -14.96 -14.52 24.91
N LEU A 364 -16.11 -14.02 25.29
CA LEU A 364 -16.62 -14.10 26.67
C LEU A 364 -17.47 -15.37 26.90
N GLN A 365 -17.69 -16.21 25.86
CA GLN A 365 -18.48 -17.44 25.90
C GLN A 365 -19.90 -17.22 26.45
N LEU A 366 -20.56 -16.14 26.02
CA LEU A 366 -21.89 -15.77 26.46
C LEU A 366 -22.99 -16.53 25.71
N PRO A 367 -24.12 -16.85 26.36
CA PRO A 367 -25.10 -17.75 25.77
C PRO A 367 -26.00 -17.14 24.68
N ALA A 368 -26.08 -15.82 24.56
CA ALA A 368 -26.95 -15.14 23.59
C ALA A 368 -26.59 -13.66 23.39
N PHE A 369 -26.98 -13.09 22.21
CA PHE A 369 -26.94 -11.66 21.94
C PHE A 369 -28.18 -10.92 22.51
N ASP A 370 -28.62 -11.30 23.70
CA ASP A 370 -29.76 -10.71 24.37
C ASP A 370 -29.39 -10.26 25.78
N VAL A 371 -29.29 -8.94 25.95
CA VAL A 371 -28.98 -8.33 27.24
C VAL A 371 -29.96 -8.75 28.34
N SER A 372 -31.25 -9.00 28.00
CA SER A 372 -32.28 -9.44 28.95
C SER A 372 -32.05 -10.89 29.41
N ALA A 373 -31.41 -11.71 28.60
CA ALA A 373 -31.01 -13.08 28.90
C ALA A 373 -29.60 -13.21 29.50
N GLY A 374 -28.95 -12.11 29.77
CA GLY A 374 -27.59 -12.08 30.34
C GLY A 374 -26.45 -11.99 29.30
N GLY A 375 -26.77 -11.75 28.03
CA GLY A 375 -25.84 -11.51 26.97
C GLY A 375 -25.39 -10.04 26.89
N VAL A 376 -24.57 -9.70 25.90
CA VAL A 376 -24.12 -8.33 25.63
C VAL A 376 -24.90 -7.69 24.48
N GLY A 377 -25.00 -6.38 24.48
CA GLY A 377 -25.55 -5.58 23.39
C GLY A 377 -24.52 -5.29 22.30
N PRO A 378 -24.84 -4.34 21.39
CA PRO A 378 -23.94 -4.01 20.29
C PRO A 378 -22.58 -3.54 20.79
N VAL A 379 -21.54 -4.04 20.16
CA VAL A 379 -20.15 -3.61 20.37
C VAL A 379 -19.67 -2.91 19.12
N GLN A 380 -19.42 -1.61 19.24
CA GLN A 380 -18.78 -0.83 18.19
C GLN A 380 -17.30 -0.70 18.51
N ALA A 381 -16.47 -1.49 17.86
CA ALA A 381 -15.04 -1.32 17.90
C ALA A 381 -14.66 -0.08 17.07
N PHE A 382 -13.68 0.67 17.54
CA PHE A 382 -13.18 1.86 16.85
C PHE A 382 -11.67 1.92 16.86
N GLU A 383 -11.12 2.51 15.80
CA GLU A 383 -9.72 2.87 15.69
C GLU A 383 -9.61 4.26 15.05
N PHE A 384 -8.83 5.15 15.67
CA PHE A 384 -8.53 6.47 15.17
C PHE A 384 -7.03 6.68 15.23
N ASP A 385 -6.42 7.00 14.09
CA ASP A 385 -5.01 7.35 14.01
C ASP A 385 -4.85 8.80 13.57
N ASP A 386 -3.97 9.55 14.26
CA ASP A 386 -3.52 10.88 13.85
C ASP A 386 -1.99 10.83 13.73
N THR A 387 -1.53 10.72 12.50
CA THR A 387 -0.13 10.45 12.17
C THR A 387 0.47 11.63 11.42
N HIS A 388 1.71 11.98 11.72
CA HIS A 388 2.46 12.96 10.93
C HIS A 388 3.96 12.68 10.95
N GLN A 389 4.62 13.10 9.89
CA GLN A 389 6.08 12.98 9.76
C GLN A 389 6.68 14.22 9.11
N PHE A 390 7.72 14.74 9.71
CA PHE A 390 8.67 15.63 9.07
C PHE A 390 9.85 14.82 8.56
N SER A 391 10.32 15.11 7.33
CA SER A 391 11.55 14.52 6.79
C SER A 391 12.39 15.56 6.07
N GLN A 392 13.72 15.41 6.16
CA GLN A 392 14.72 16.21 5.48
C GLN A 392 15.80 15.31 4.93
N GLU A 393 16.02 15.37 3.62
CA GLU A 393 17.17 14.76 2.95
C GLU A 393 18.02 15.85 2.32
N LEU A 394 19.32 15.80 2.54
CA LEU A 394 20.29 16.65 1.85
C LEU A 394 21.31 15.74 1.16
N ARG A 395 21.47 15.87 -0.15
CA ARG A 395 22.40 15.05 -0.92
C ARG A 395 23.21 15.87 -1.92
N LEU A 396 24.45 15.46 -2.09
CA LEU A 396 25.37 15.97 -3.09
C LEU A 396 25.75 14.82 -4.02
N ALA A 397 25.55 15.01 -5.33
CA ALA A 397 25.87 14.01 -6.34
C ALA A 397 26.83 14.59 -7.37
N SER A 398 27.77 13.76 -7.86
CA SER A 398 28.68 14.12 -8.94
C SER A 398 28.11 13.69 -10.29
N HIS A 399 28.34 14.49 -11.34
CA HIS A 399 28.01 14.16 -12.73
C HIS A 399 29.09 14.50 -13.76
N GLY A 400 30.19 15.12 -13.31
CA GLY A 400 31.27 15.60 -14.20
C GLY A 400 32.25 14.53 -14.68
N SER A 401 32.33 13.36 -14.02
CA SER A 401 33.29 12.31 -14.41
C SER A 401 32.62 11.11 -15.04
N PRO A 402 33.00 10.71 -16.26
CA PRO A 402 32.48 9.49 -16.87
C PRO A 402 33.00 8.19 -16.22
N ARG A 403 34.09 8.24 -15.44
CA ARG A 403 34.73 7.09 -14.82
C ARG A 403 34.30 6.82 -13.40
N VAL A 404 34.11 7.87 -12.61
CA VAL A 404 33.72 7.74 -11.20
C VAL A 404 32.61 8.73 -10.90
N GLN A 405 31.48 8.24 -10.51
CA GLN A 405 30.36 9.03 -10.00
C GLN A 405 30.13 8.66 -8.53
N TRP A 406 29.68 9.63 -7.75
CA TRP A 406 29.40 9.40 -6.34
C TRP A 406 28.21 10.25 -5.88
N LEU A 407 27.55 9.76 -4.87
CA LEU A 407 26.48 10.46 -4.16
C LEU A 407 26.74 10.29 -2.66
N ILE A 408 26.60 11.40 -1.92
CA ILE A 408 26.60 11.37 -0.45
C ILE A 408 25.40 12.16 0.05
N GLY A 409 24.83 11.73 1.19
CA GLY A 409 23.69 12.43 1.76
C GLY A 409 23.50 12.16 3.24
N GLY A 410 22.67 13.00 3.83
CA GLY A 410 22.16 12.88 5.19
C GLY A 410 20.64 12.89 5.18
N PHE A 411 20.04 12.14 6.08
CA PHE A 411 18.59 12.05 6.26
C PHE A 411 18.23 12.23 7.72
N TYR A 412 17.11 12.91 7.95
CA TYR A 412 16.46 13.06 9.26
C TYR A 412 14.96 12.88 9.10
N SER A 413 14.34 12.15 10.03
CA SER A 413 12.88 12.13 10.16
C SER A 413 12.47 12.21 11.62
N ASP A 414 11.27 12.77 11.82
CA ASP A 414 10.54 12.83 13.10
C ASP A 414 9.10 12.44 12.83
N TYR A 415 8.78 11.20 13.16
CA TYR A 415 7.48 10.58 12.98
C TYR A 415 6.73 10.59 14.32
N TYR A 416 5.46 10.88 14.27
CA TYR A 416 4.58 10.85 15.43
C TYR A 416 3.24 10.23 15.04
N ASP A 417 2.74 9.34 15.87
CA ASP A 417 1.47 8.66 15.71
C ASP A 417 0.69 8.70 17.03
N GLN A 418 -0.61 8.95 16.95
CA GLN A 418 -1.56 8.86 18.06
C GLN A 418 -2.65 7.86 17.71
N LEU A 419 -2.53 6.67 18.25
CA LEU A 419 -3.56 5.66 18.13
C LEU A 419 -4.55 5.77 19.29
N TYR A 420 -5.85 5.76 18.96
CA TYR A 420 -6.96 5.52 19.87
C TYR A 420 -7.74 4.31 19.37
N THR A 421 -7.80 3.24 20.14
CA THR A 421 -8.58 2.06 19.79
C THR A 421 -9.39 1.57 20.98
N GLY A 422 -10.55 0.96 20.72
CA GLY A 422 -11.40 0.47 21.79
C GLY A 422 -12.68 -0.22 21.32
N GLY A 423 -13.35 -0.86 22.27
CA GLY A 423 -14.66 -1.50 22.07
C GLY A 423 -15.83 -0.70 22.66
N GLY A 424 -15.56 0.48 23.22
CA GLY A 424 -16.60 1.38 23.76
C GLY A 424 -17.39 0.82 24.92
N ASN A 425 -18.55 1.44 25.15
CA ASN A 425 -19.48 1.06 26.22
C ASN A 425 -20.45 -0.05 25.74
N ILE A 426 -20.35 -1.23 26.34
CA ILE A 426 -21.09 -2.41 25.92
C ILE A 426 -22.29 -2.64 26.87
N PRO A 427 -23.53 -2.51 26.38
CA PRO A 427 -24.70 -2.84 27.17
C PRO A 427 -24.66 -4.31 27.62
N GLY A 428 -24.96 -4.57 28.88
CA GLY A 428 -25.00 -5.93 29.46
C GLY A 428 -23.64 -6.43 29.96
N LEU A 429 -22.51 -5.82 29.64
CA LEU A 429 -21.19 -6.29 30.03
C LEU A 429 -21.04 -6.46 31.55
N LEU A 430 -21.54 -5.50 32.35
CA LEU A 430 -21.52 -5.62 33.82
C LEU A 430 -22.26 -6.84 34.33
N THR A 431 -23.41 -7.18 33.73
CA THR A 431 -24.20 -8.35 34.13
C THR A 431 -23.58 -9.64 33.64
N ALA A 432 -23.13 -9.66 32.38
CA ALA A 432 -22.51 -10.81 31.76
C ALA A 432 -21.20 -11.23 32.46
N ALA A 433 -20.47 -10.23 32.96
CA ALA A 433 -19.21 -10.43 33.68
C ALA A 433 -19.37 -10.53 35.20
N ASP A 434 -20.58 -10.81 35.74
CA ASP A 434 -20.89 -10.89 37.18
C ASP A 434 -20.46 -9.66 37.99
N GLY A 435 -20.48 -8.46 37.38
CA GLY A 435 -20.00 -7.22 37.97
C GLY A 435 -18.46 -7.16 38.13
N ALA A 436 -17.72 -8.11 37.57
CA ALA A 436 -16.28 -8.08 37.56
C ALA A 436 -15.78 -6.79 36.96
N PHE A 437 -14.79 -6.16 37.63
CA PHE A 437 -14.15 -4.92 37.22
C PHE A 437 -15.00 -3.63 37.20
N GLY A 438 -16.33 -3.70 37.42
CA GLY A 438 -17.21 -2.52 37.61
C GLY A 438 -17.27 -1.58 36.41
N THR A 439 -17.01 -2.04 35.21
CA THR A 439 -16.99 -1.24 33.98
C THR A 439 -17.89 -1.83 32.90
N THR A 440 -18.43 -0.95 32.05
CA THR A 440 -19.15 -1.30 30.81
C THR A 440 -18.29 -1.16 29.56
N ASN A 441 -17.06 -0.66 29.70
CA ASN A 441 -16.10 -0.54 28.59
C ASN A 441 -15.35 -1.87 28.40
N LEU A 442 -15.29 -2.37 27.19
CA LEU A 442 -14.49 -3.56 26.88
C LEU A 442 -13.01 -3.24 27.05
N PHE A 443 -12.53 -2.28 26.30
CA PHE A 443 -11.21 -1.65 26.44
C PHE A 443 -11.20 -0.30 25.74
N ASN A 444 -10.35 0.58 26.20
CA ASN A 444 -9.97 1.82 25.50
C ASN A 444 -8.47 1.98 25.68
N VAL A 445 -7.77 2.18 24.59
CA VAL A 445 -6.33 2.32 24.54
C VAL A 445 -5.96 3.60 23.81
N HIS A 446 -5.04 4.35 24.38
CA HIS A 446 -4.42 5.51 23.76
C HIS A 446 -2.91 5.31 23.74
N GLU A 447 -2.31 5.31 22.56
CA GLU A 447 -0.90 4.99 22.32
C GLU A 447 -0.22 6.06 21.46
N PRO A 448 0.35 7.10 22.05
CA PRO A 448 1.28 7.96 21.34
C PRO A 448 2.63 7.26 21.13
N LEU A 449 3.06 7.21 19.87
CA LEU A 449 4.34 6.70 19.43
C LEU A 449 5.12 7.82 18.74
N ARG A 450 6.41 7.97 19.05
CA ARG A 450 7.30 8.87 18.34
C ARG A 450 8.57 8.14 17.92
N VAL A 451 8.95 8.28 16.65
CA VAL A 451 10.19 7.71 16.12
C VAL A 451 11.01 8.80 15.46
N LYS A 452 12.28 8.90 15.84
CA LYS A 452 13.25 9.81 15.22
C LYS A 452 14.37 9.01 14.61
N GLU A 453 14.66 9.25 13.33
CA GLU A 453 15.77 8.63 12.61
C GLU A 453 16.78 9.70 12.16
N VAL A 454 18.04 9.37 12.26
CA VAL A 454 19.15 10.09 11.60
C VAL A 454 19.95 9.08 10.79
N ALA A 455 20.26 9.41 9.55
CA ALA A 455 21.11 8.55 8.74
C ALA A 455 22.10 9.36 7.89
N ALA A 456 23.24 8.72 7.61
CA ALA A 456 24.22 9.19 6.61
C ALA A 456 24.42 8.07 5.59
N PHE A 457 24.41 8.41 4.32
CA PHE A 457 24.52 7.43 3.24
C PHE A 457 25.35 7.95 2.08
N GLY A 458 25.82 7.01 1.26
CA GLY A 458 26.47 7.35 0.02
C GLY A 458 26.71 6.12 -0.83
N ASN A 459 26.94 6.37 -2.11
CA ASN A 459 27.42 5.36 -3.03
C ASN A 459 28.49 5.90 -3.96
N VAL A 460 29.28 5.02 -4.50
CA VAL A 460 30.30 5.29 -5.52
C VAL A 460 30.11 4.29 -6.65
N THR A 461 29.97 4.80 -7.87
CA THR A 461 29.91 4.04 -9.11
C THR A 461 31.17 4.23 -9.89
N ALA A 462 31.91 3.17 -10.19
CA ALA A 462 33.15 3.20 -10.94
C ALA A 462 33.02 2.42 -12.25
N ASN A 463 33.12 3.10 -13.39
CA ASN A 463 33.27 2.48 -14.69
C ASN A 463 34.73 2.02 -14.84
N VAL A 464 35.01 0.76 -14.40
CA VAL A 464 36.34 0.15 -14.36
C VAL A 464 36.87 -0.04 -15.79
N THR A 465 36.01 -0.41 -16.70
CA THR A 465 36.23 -0.43 -18.16
C THR A 465 34.99 0.14 -18.84
N ASP A 466 35.02 0.27 -20.16
CA ASP A 466 33.84 0.69 -20.94
C ASP A 466 32.66 -0.30 -20.83
N SER A 467 32.91 -1.56 -20.42
CA SER A 467 31.90 -2.60 -20.26
C SER A 467 31.64 -3.01 -18.81
N LEU A 468 32.56 -2.73 -17.88
CA LEU A 468 32.47 -3.16 -16.48
C LEU A 468 32.26 -1.98 -15.55
N THR A 469 31.16 -2.00 -14.85
CA THR A 469 30.82 -1.02 -13.81
C THR A 469 30.71 -1.71 -12.45
N VAL A 470 31.27 -1.11 -11.44
CA VAL A 470 31.15 -1.55 -10.03
C VAL A 470 30.59 -0.39 -9.22
N GLU A 471 29.58 -0.68 -8.42
CA GLU A 471 28.98 0.25 -7.49
C GLU A 471 29.04 -0.30 -6.07
N ALA A 472 29.42 0.53 -5.11
CA ALA A 472 29.39 0.24 -3.69
C ALA A 472 28.65 1.34 -2.95
N GLY A 473 27.72 0.96 -2.10
CA GLY A 473 26.90 1.86 -1.29
C GLY A 473 26.91 1.47 0.18
N LEU A 474 26.71 2.46 1.04
CA LEU A 474 26.62 2.27 2.48
C LEU A 474 25.66 3.30 3.09
N ARG A 475 24.78 2.86 4.02
CA ARG A 475 24.01 3.73 4.91
C ARG A 475 24.32 3.33 6.35
N TYR A 476 24.64 4.32 7.15
CA TYR A 476 24.57 4.24 8.60
C TYR A 476 23.26 4.87 9.06
N TYR A 477 22.51 4.20 9.92
CA TYR A 477 21.30 4.73 10.53
C TYR A 477 21.34 4.60 12.04
N SER A 478 20.61 5.48 12.71
CA SER A 478 20.34 5.41 14.14
C SER A 478 18.94 5.95 14.37
N TYR A 479 18.10 5.21 15.08
CA TYR A 479 16.77 5.68 15.45
C TYR A 479 16.52 5.51 16.95
N HIS A 480 15.53 6.28 17.43
CA HIS A 480 15.02 6.24 18.79
C HIS A 480 13.49 6.31 18.72
N SER A 481 12.84 5.38 19.42
CA SER A 481 11.38 5.25 19.51
C SER A 481 10.95 5.41 20.96
N ASP A 482 9.95 6.28 21.18
CA ASP A 482 9.26 6.47 22.45
C ASP A 482 7.80 6.05 22.28
N LEU A 483 7.36 5.05 23.04
CA LEU A 483 5.96 4.62 23.11
C LEU A 483 5.46 4.90 24.52
N SER A 484 4.27 5.49 24.63
CA SER A 484 3.50 5.46 25.87
C SER A 484 2.11 4.89 25.61
N SER A 485 1.51 4.29 26.61
CA SER A 485 0.18 3.72 26.50
C SER A 485 -0.61 3.97 27.76
N THR A 486 -1.89 4.26 27.58
CA THR A 486 -2.89 4.35 28.64
C THR A 486 -4.07 3.48 28.26
N ALA A 487 -4.33 2.45 29.03
CA ALA A 487 -5.38 1.46 28.77
C ALA A 487 -6.35 1.37 29.96
N THR A 488 -7.65 1.24 29.66
CA THR A 488 -8.74 1.06 30.60
C THR A 488 -9.74 0.04 30.10
N GLY A 489 -10.67 -0.37 30.93
CA GLY A 489 -11.78 -1.24 30.57
C GLY A 489 -11.65 -2.66 31.10
N PHE A 490 -12.60 -3.51 30.77
CA PHE A 490 -12.70 -4.89 31.25
C PHE A 490 -11.43 -5.69 30.99
N ALA A 491 -10.83 -5.57 29.77
CA ALA A 491 -9.60 -6.28 29.41
C ALA A 491 -8.38 -5.87 30.26
N TYR A 492 -8.44 -4.69 30.89
CA TYR A 492 -7.36 -4.14 31.72
C TYR A 492 -7.72 -4.05 33.22
N GLY A 493 -8.79 -4.76 33.64
CA GLY A 493 -9.17 -4.85 35.06
C GLY A 493 -9.99 -3.69 35.59
N GLY A 494 -10.62 -2.89 34.73
CA GLY A 494 -11.57 -1.81 35.08
C GLY A 494 -11.20 -0.44 34.54
N ASP A 495 -11.88 0.59 35.06
CA ASP A 495 -11.69 1.98 34.62
C ASP A 495 -10.47 2.71 35.21
N THR A 496 -9.71 2.02 36.08
CA THR A 496 -8.43 2.57 36.56
C THR A 496 -7.39 2.47 35.45
N PRO A 497 -6.81 3.61 34.99
CA PRO A 497 -5.85 3.54 33.89
C PRO A 497 -4.62 2.71 34.20
N VAL A 498 -4.30 1.77 33.32
CA VAL A 498 -3.00 1.12 33.27
C VAL A 498 -2.11 1.96 32.37
N ILE A 499 -1.07 2.55 32.95
CA ILE A 499 -0.15 3.44 32.23
C ILE A 499 1.17 2.71 32.07
N ALA A 500 1.71 2.73 30.88
CA ALA A 500 2.98 2.18 30.56
C ALA A 500 3.76 3.06 29.58
N ALA A 501 5.07 2.95 29.63
CA ALA A 501 5.97 3.62 28.70
C ALA A 501 7.14 2.69 28.39
N ALA A 502 7.57 2.70 27.15
CA ALA A 502 8.70 1.94 26.69
C ALA A 502 9.50 2.73 25.66
N THR A 503 10.78 2.47 25.58
CA THR A 503 11.67 3.10 24.61
C THR A 503 12.49 2.03 23.90
N ALA A 504 12.72 2.21 22.59
CA ALA A 504 13.61 1.36 21.82
C ALA A 504 14.62 2.23 21.06
N SER A 505 15.80 1.73 20.85
CA SER A 505 16.83 2.40 20.05
C SER A 505 17.68 1.37 19.37
N ALA A 506 17.99 1.62 18.10
CA ALA A 506 18.98 0.80 17.42
C ALA A 506 19.79 1.63 16.41
N SER A 507 20.90 1.08 15.99
CA SER A 507 21.72 1.62 14.90
C SER A 507 22.32 0.49 14.09
N GLY A 508 22.60 0.75 12.82
CA GLY A 508 23.15 -0.28 11.96
C GLY A 508 23.76 0.24 10.67
N LEU A 509 24.25 -0.72 9.88
CA LEU A 509 24.84 -0.47 8.57
C LEU A 509 24.10 -1.28 7.50
N ASN A 510 23.74 -0.63 6.39
CA ASN A 510 23.19 -1.24 5.20
C ASN A 510 24.15 -1.08 4.03
N PRO A 511 25.05 -2.03 3.81
CA PRO A 511 25.91 -2.06 2.64
C PRO A 511 25.17 -2.56 1.40
N MET A 512 25.65 -2.15 0.24
CA MET A 512 25.27 -2.65 -1.06
C MET A 512 26.51 -2.73 -1.96
N LEU A 513 26.62 -3.80 -2.73
CA LEU A 513 27.59 -3.96 -3.79
C LEU A 513 26.86 -4.45 -5.05
N ASN A 514 27.09 -3.75 -6.14
CA ASN A 514 26.60 -4.15 -7.45
C ASN A 514 27.76 -4.19 -8.46
N VAL A 515 27.72 -5.20 -9.32
CA VAL A 515 28.65 -5.33 -10.45
C VAL A 515 27.81 -5.55 -11.70
N SER A 516 28.01 -4.72 -12.72
CA SER A 516 27.35 -4.88 -14.02
C SER A 516 28.37 -4.95 -15.16
N TYR A 517 28.07 -5.79 -16.14
CA TYR A 517 28.89 -6.03 -17.29
C TYR A 517 28.06 -5.97 -18.57
N HIS A 518 28.37 -5.00 -19.45
CA HIS A 518 27.76 -4.87 -20.76
C HIS A 518 28.48 -5.77 -21.77
N LEU A 519 27.83 -6.84 -22.17
CA LEU A 519 28.30 -7.72 -23.25
C LEU A 519 28.31 -6.98 -24.60
N ASN A 520 27.31 -6.13 -24.77
CA ASN A 520 27.16 -5.18 -25.88
C ASN A 520 26.18 -4.06 -25.44
N PRO A 521 25.93 -3.01 -26.25
CA PRO A 521 25.05 -1.89 -25.87
C PRO A 521 23.59 -2.28 -25.54
N ASP A 522 23.15 -3.47 -25.94
CA ASP A 522 21.78 -3.95 -25.78
C ASP A 522 21.65 -5.14 -24.79
N LEU A 523 22.77 -5.60 -24.19
CA LEU A 523 22.75 -6.73 -23.25
C LEU A 523 23.68 -6.49 -22.07
N MET A 524 23.11 -6.40 -20.88
CA MET A 524 23.81 -6.23 -19.61
C MET A 524 23.56 -7.44 -18.70
N LEU A 525 24.62 -7.95 -18.07
CA LEU A 525 24.57 -8.86 -16.95
C LEU A 525 24.87 -8.08 -15.66
N TYR A 526 24.24 -8.46 -14.54
CA TYR A 526 24.54 -7.84 -13.27
C TYR A 526 24.48 -8.82 -12.10
N ALA A 527 25.15 -8.47 -11.01
CA ALA A 527 25.08 -9.16 -9.73
C ALA A 527 25.02 -8.15 -8.60
N THR A 528 24.12 -8.36 -7.64
CA THR A 528 23.90 -7.48 -6.51
C THR A 528 23.93 -8.25 -5.20
N ALA A 529 24.59 -7.68 -4.17
CA ALA A 529 24.45 -8.08 -2.80
C ALA A 529 24.03 -6.84 -1.99
N ALA A 530 22.87 -6.87 -1.35
CA ALA A 530 22.31 -5.72 -0.66
C ALA A 530 21.69 -6.13 0.68
N LYS A 531 21.82 -5.24 1.69
CA LYS A 531 21.18 -5.38 2.99
C LYS A 531 20.02 -4.40 3.12
N GLY A 532 18.89 -4.89 3.66
CA GLY A 532 17.74 -4.10 4.07
C GLY A 532 17.42 -4.32 5.54
N PHE A 533 16.64 -3.44 6.14
CA PHE A 533 16.20 -3.56 7.51
C PHE A 533 14.79 -2.98 7.70
N ARG A 534 14.13 -3.46 8.74
CA ARG A 534 12.92 -2.90 9.30
C ARG A 534 13.22 -2.51 10.74
N GLU A 535 12.69 -1.39 11.20
CA GLU A 535 12.90 -0.94 12.56
C GLU A 535 12.22 -1.88 13.56
N GLY A 536 12.85 -2.05 14.73
CA GLY A 536 12.20 -2.59 15.89
C GLY A 536 11.47 -1.48 16.65
N ALA A 537 10.60 -1.87 17.57
CA ALA A 537 9.83 -0.93 18.37
C ALA A 537 9.62 -1.45 19.80
N SER A 538 8.90 -0.67 20.59
CA SER A 538 8.47 -1.04 21.91
C SER A 538 7.24 -1.91 21.87
N ASN A 539 7.17 -2.91 22.72
CA ASN A 539 5.97 -3.71 22.94
C ASN A 539 5.01 -3.03 23.92
N PHE A 540 3.75 -3.30 23.72
CA PHE A 540 2.72 -3.04 24.70
C PHE A 540 2.96 -3.85 25.99
N PRO A 541 2.88 -3.24 27.18
CA PRO A 541 3.06 -3.98 28.43
C PRO A 541 1.86 -4.89 28.67
N ILE A 542 2.14 -6.17 28.87
CA ILE A 542 1.16 -7.17 29.27
C ILE A 542 1.03 -7.20 30.78
N PRO A 543 -0.17 -7.03 31.35
CA PRO A 543 -0.37 -7.11 32.79
C PRO A 543 -0.05 -8.54 33.29
N THR A 544 0.59 -8.65 34.47
CA THR A 544 0.91 -9.92 35.13
C THR A 544 0.23 -10.08 36.49
N THR A 545 -0.57 -9.09 36.89
CA THR A 545 -1.32 -9.06 38.16
C THR A 545 -2.78 -8.76 37.92
N GLY A 546 -3.64 -9.06 38.88
CA GLY A 546 -5.09 -9.00 38.71
C GLY A 546 -5.64 -10.27 38.03
N SER A 547 -6.93 -10.32 37.73
CA SER A 547 -7.58 -11.53 37.17
C SER A 547 -7.11 -11.84 35.76
N VAL A 548 -7.15 -10.88 34.84
CA VAL A 548 -6.62 -11.04 33.48
C VAL A 548 -5.11 -11.22 33.51
N GLY A 549 -4.39 -10.39 34.28
CA GLY A 549 -2.94 -10.46 34.38
C GLY A 549 -2.42 -11.78 34.93
N SER A 550 -3.14 -12.44 35.84
CA SER A 550 -2.74 -13.77 36.32
C SER A 550 -2.87 -14.85 35.23
N VAL A 551 -3.87 -14.75 34.35
CA VAL A 551 -4.00 -15.63 33.17
C VAL A 551 -2.90 -15.32 32.15
N CYS A 552 -2.63 -14.05 31.88
CA CYS A 552 -1.54 -13.66 30.98
C CYS A 552 -0.17 -14.15 31.51
N LEU A 553 0.07 -14.03 32.82
CA LEU A 553 1.32 -14.56 33.45
C LEU A 553 1.44 -16.08 33.25
N GLN A 554 0.36 -16.83 33.43
CA GLN A 554 0.37 -18.29 33.18
C GLN A 554 0.69 -18.60 31.71
N ASN A 555 0.12 -17.85 30.77
CA ASN A 555 0.41 -18.01 29.34
C ASN A 555 1.87 -17.65 29.01
N LEU A 556 2.40 -16.57 29.59
CA LEU A 556 3.81 -16.20 29.45
C LEU A 556 4.72 -17.31 29.99
N GLN A 557 4.41 -17.86 31.19
CA GLN A 557 5.16 -18.95 31.77
C GLN A 557 5.11 -20.24 30.96
N ALA A 558 3.99 -20.52 30.29
CA ALA A 558 3.86 -21.67 29.39
C ALA A 558 4.82 -21.57 28.17
N ILE A 559 5.18 -20.37 27.75
CA ILE A 559 6.18 -20.13 26.70
C ILE A 559 7.58 -19.81 27.27
N GLY A 560 7.79 -20.06 28.60
CA GLY A 560 9.07 -19.90 29.25
C GLY A 560 9.47 -18.45 29.60
N ARG A 561 8.48 -17.56 29.80
CA ARG A 561 8.70 -16.14 30.14
C ARG A 561 7.95 -15.77 31.42
N ASP A 562 8.51 -14.85 32.21
CA ASP A 562 7.83 -14.25 33.37
C ASP A 562 7.21 -12.88 33.04
N SER A 563 7.57 -12.29 31.90
CA SER A 563 7.02 -11.03 31.38
C SER A 563 7.17 -10.98 29.86
N ALA A 564 6.34 -10.18 29.18
CA ALA A 564 6.57 -9.83 27.79
C ALA A 564 7.85 -8.98 27.66
N PRO A 565 8.62 -9.12 26.55
CA PRO A 565 9.73 -8.22 26.28
C PRO A 565 9.22 -6.78 26.11
N GLY A 566 9.93 -5.81 26.69
CA GLY A 566 9.54 -4.39 26.57
C GLY A 566 9.78 -3.82 25.18
N GLN A 567 10.60 -4.48 24.37
CA GLN A 567 10.90 -4.08 23.00
C GLN A 567 11.22 -5.31 22.14
N TYR A 568 11.17 -5.14 20.84
CA TYR A 568 11.71 -6.06 19.84
C TYR A 568 12.73 -5.33 18.96
N ASP A 569 13.72 -6.07 18.48
CA ASP A 569 14.84 -5.54 17.73
C ASP A 569 14.52 -5.38 16.23
N PRO A 570 15.31 -4.60 15.47
CA PRO A 570 15.26 -4.60 14.03
C PRO A 570 15.46 -6.00 13.47
N ASP A 571 14.70 -6.32 12.44
CA ASP A 571 15.00 -7.46 11.60
C ASP A 571 15.71 -7.01 10.30
N THR A 572 16.47 -7.93 9.70
CA THR A 572 17.31 -7.58 8.55
C THR A 572 17.30 -8.66 7.48
N VAL A 573 17.42 -8.23 6.23
CA VAL A 573 17.58 -9.13 5.10
C VAL A 573 18.92 -8.92 4.41
N TRP A 574 19.52 -10.01 3.96
CA TRP A 574 20.55 -10.02 2.94
C TRP A 574 19.99 -10.64 1.69
N SER A 575 20.08 -9.92 0.57
CA SER A 575 19.69 -10.39 -0.76
C SER A 575 20.91 -10.51 -1.65
N TYR A 576 20.97 -11.64 -2.35
CA TYR A 576 21.95 -11.92 -3.40
C TYR A 576 21.18 -12.18 -4.69
N GLU A 577 21.47 -11.40 -5.73
CA GLU A 577 20.75 -11.42 -6.99
C GLU A 577 21.73 -11.45 -8.16
N VAL A 578 21.42 -12.23 -9.18
CA VAL A 578 22.10 -12.23 -10.48
C VAL A 578 21.04 -12.12 -11.56
N GLY A 579 21.23 -11.21 -12.49
CA GLY A 579 20.24 -10.99 -13.53
C GLY A 579 20.84 -10.50 -14.84
N GLU A 580 19.95 -10.41 -15.82
CA GLU A 580 20.24 -9.87 -17.15
C GLU A 580 19.16 -8.87 -17.58
N LYS A 581 19.56 -7.91 -18.39
CA LYS A 581 18.69 -6.99 -19.12
C LYS A 581 19.09 -6.94 -20.56
N GLY A 582 18.15 -7.26 -21.46
CA GLY A 582 18.43 -7.39 -22.88
C GLY A 582 17.38 -6.75 -23.78
N ARG A 583 17.84 -6.17 -24.89
CA ARG A 583 17.02 -5.70 -26.02
C ARG A 583 17.42 -6.46 -27.26
N PHE A 584 16.47 -7.02 -27.96
CA PHE A 584 16.67 -7.91 -29.08
C PHE A 584 15.82 -7.48 -30.29
N LEU A 585 16.14 -8.00 -31.48
CA LEU A 585 15.38 -7.82 -32.71
C LEU A 585 15.13 -6.33 -33.03
N ASP A 586 16.20 -5.56 -33.11
CA ASP A 586 16.16 -4.10 -33.33
C ASP A 586 15.30 -3.36 -32.28
N ARG A 587 15.42 -3.77 -31.01
CA ARG A 587 14.70 -3.23 -29.83
C ARG A 587 13.18 -3.44 -29.86
N ARG A 588 12.71 -4.41 -30.63
CA ARG A 588 11.30 -4.84 -30.63
C ARG A 588 10.97 -5.79 -29.49
N VAL A 589 11.99 -6.38 -28.89
CA VAL A 589 11.86 -7.30 -27.75
C VAL A 589 12.75 -6.82 -26.63
N THR A 590 12.19 -6.63 -25.46
CA THR A 590 12.89 -6.45 -24.19
C THR A 590 12.69 -7.68 -23.35
N PHE A 591 13.78 -8.25 -22.83
CA PHE A 591 13.74 -9.35 -21.91
C PHE A 591 14.67 -9.07 -20.73
N ASN A 592 14.10 -9.09 -19.52
CA ASN A 592 14.83 -8.94 -18.28
C ASN A 592 14.55 -10.17 -17.41
N SER A 593 15.57 -10.73 -16.77
CA SER A 593 15.38 -11.83 -15.84
C SER A 593 16.40 -11.80 -14.71
N ASP A 594 16.02 -12.35 -13.57
CA ASP A 594 16.89 -12.49 -12.42
C ASP A 594 16.58 -13.75 -11.61
N VAL A 595 17.56 -14.19 -10.84
CA VAL A 595 17.44 -15.18 -9.80
C VAL A 595 17.97 -14.58 -8.50
N PHE A 596 17.30 -14.87 -7.39
CA PHE A 596 17.66 -14.29 -6.11
C PHE A 596 17.58 -15.29 -4.95
N TYR A 597 18.37 -15.00 -3.92
CA TYR A 597 18.32 -15.64 -2.61
C TYR A 597 18.31 -14.56 -1.53
N ILE A 598 17.34 -14.64 -0.63
CA ILE A 598 17.19 -13.72 0.49
C ILE A 598 17.25 -14.51 1.79
N HIS A 599 18.11 -14.07 2.70
CA HIS A 599 18.16 -14.54 4.07
C HIS A 599 17.60 -13.45 5.00
N TRP A 600 16.51 -13.75 5.69
CA TRP A 600 15.85 -12.87 6.64
C TRP A 600 16.16 -13.32 8.06
N SER A 601 16.84 -12.47 8.81
CA SER A 601 17.28 -12.73 10.18
C SER A 601 16.41 -11.99 11.18
N ASP A 602 16.24 -12.60 12.36
CA ASP A 602 15.56 -12.00 13.50
C ASP A 602 14.13 -11.54 13.19
N VAL A 603 13.40 -12.34 12.38
CA VAL A 603 12.07 -12.01 11.88
C VAL A 603 11.15 -11.62 13.04
N GLN A 604 10.58 -10.43 12.95
CA GLN A 604 9.58 -9.95 13.90
C GLN A 604 8.29 -10.77 13.73
N GLN A 605 7.78 -11.34 14.81
CA GLN A 605 6.62 -12.22 14.82
C GLN A 605 5.68 -11.87 15.97
N PRO A 606 4.37 -11.81 15.73
CA PRO A 606 3.39 -11.68 16.79
C PRO A 606 3.35 -12.95 17.64
N VAL A 607 3.25 -12.78 18.94
CA VAL A 607 3.02 -13.83 19.94
C VAL A 607 1.68 -13.56 20.60
N ALA A 608 0.64 -14.25 20.18
CA ALA A 608 -0.69 -14.17 20.78
C ALA A 608 -0.73 -15.04 22.05
N LEU A 609 -1.27 -14.48 23.12
CA LEU A 609 -1.50 -15.19 24.40
C LEU A 609 -2.97 -15.54 24.54
N ALA A 610 -3.28 -16.69 25.11
CA ALA A 610 -4.66 -17.13 25.32
C ALA A 610 -5.47 -16.19 26.25
N CYS A 611 -4.82 -15.26 26.94
CA CYS A 611 -5.51 -14.21 27.71
C CYS A 611 -6.05 -13.05 26.82
N GLY A 612 -5.88 -13.14 25.50
CA GLY A 612 -6.37 -12.14 24.54
C GLY A 612 -5.41 -10.96 24.28
N LEU A 613 -4.23 -10.94 24.89
CA LEU A 613 -3.18 -9.96 24.63
C LEU A 613 -2.03 -10.61 23.86
N GLY A 614 -1.17 -9.79 23.27
CA GLY A 614 -0.02 -10.26 22.51
C GLY A 614 1.15 -9.29 22.56
N PHE A 615 2.29 -9.71 22.04
CA PHE A 615 3.48 -8.90 21.88
C PHE A 615 4.26 -9.35 20.66
N THR A 616 5.09 -8.49 20.11
CA THR A 616 6.01 -8.84 19.03
C THR A 616 7.35 -9.30 19.61
N ALA A 617 7.93 -10.33 19.01
CA ALA A 617 9.26 -10.83 19.38
C ALA A 617 10.07 -11.21 18.13
N ASN A 618 11.39 -11.06 18.23
CA ASN A 618 12.32 -11.61 17.26
C ASN A 618 12.56 -13.08 17.61
N GLY A 619 12.23 -13.99 16.74
CA GLY A 619 12.29 -15.40 17.14
C GLY A 619 12.56 -16.39 16.04
N SER A 620 12.64 -15.97 14.81
CA SER A 620 12.80 -16.87 13.67
C SER A 620 13.75 -16.27 12.63
N ALA A 621 14.15 -17.11 11.70
CA ALA A 621 14.79 -16.71 10.45
C ALA A 621 13.98 -17.28 9.29
N ALA A 622 14.04 -16.65 8.13
CA ALA A 622 13.42 -17.18 6.91
C ALA A 622 14.40 -17.15 5.74
N ASN A 623 14.21 -18.07 4.81
CA ASN A 623 14.93 -18.09 3.55
C ASN A 623 13.94 -18.00 2.40
N ILE A 624 14.27 -17.16 1.42
CA ILE A 624 13.47 -16.98 0.22
C ILE A 624 14.40 -17.18 -0.99
N HIS A 625 13.95 -17.97 -1.94
CA HIS A 625 14.66 -18.11 -3.19
C HIS A 625 13.67 -18.09 -4.34
N GLY A 626 14.08 -17.46 -5.44
CA GLY A 626 13.16 -17.27 -6.53
C GLY A 626 13.83 -16.83 -7.82
N ALA A 627 12.97 -16.59 -8.80
CA ALA A 627 13.33 -16.07 -10.11
C ALA A 627 12.21 -15.17 -10.63
N GLU A 628 12.59 -14.15 -11.37
CA GLU A 628 11.69 -13.24 -12.05
C GLU A 628 12.05 -13.11 -13.51
N ALA A 629 11.05 -12.95 -14.36
CA ALA A 629 11.26 -12.71 -15.79
C ALA A 629 10.19 -11.75 -16.31
N GLU A 630 10.62 -10.79 -17.11
CA GLU A 630 9.77 -9.84 -17.82
C GLU A 630 10.12 -9.84 -19.30
N LEU A 631 9.12 -10.09 -20.13
CA LEU A 631 9.20 -10.05 -21.57
C LEU A 631 8.23 -9.00 -22.07
N GLU A 632 8.71 -8.09 -22.93
CA GLU A 632 7.88 -7.21 -23.72
C GLU A 632 8.29 -7.36 -25.19
N ALA A 633 7.31 -7.64 -26.05
CA ALA A 633 7.57 -7.94 -27.45
C ALA A 633 6.55 -7.28 -28.37
N GLU A 634 7.00 -6.39 -29.26
CA GLU A 634 6.20 -5.93 -30.36
C GLU A 634 6.18 -6.99 -31.48
N ILE A 635 5.13 -7.82 -31.47
CA ILE A 635 4.97 -8.97 -32.40
C ILE A 635 4.83 -8.48 -33.84
N ILE A 636 3.98 -7.50 -34.04
CA ILE A 636 3.83 -6.73 -35.27
C ILE A 636 3.63 -5.27 -34.87
N THR A 637 3.85 -4.34 -35.80
CA THR A 637 3.69 -2.90 -35.50
C THR A 637 2.36 -2.60 -34.86
N GLY A 638 2.42 -2.09 -33.63
CA GLY A 638 1.27 -1.73 -32.81
C GLY A 638 0.64 -2.89 -32.03
N LEU A 639 1.13 -4.13 -32.13
CA LEU A 639 0.69 -5.26 -31.29
C LEU A 639 1.80 -5.67 -30.36
N THR A 640 1.68 -5.35 -29.08
CA THR A 640 2.65 -5.66 -28.04
C THR A 640 2.11 -6.72 -27.09
N PHE A 641 2.92 -7.76 -26.87
CA PHE A 641 2.68 -8.75 -25.85
C PHE A 641 3.64 -8.51 -24.69
N SER A 642 3.11 -8.47 -23.48
CA SER A 642 3.91 -8.33 -22.26
C SER A 642 3.61 -9.50 -21.32
N GLN A 643 4.65 -10.07 -20.74
CA GLN A 643 4.56 -11.19 -19.81
C GLN A 643 5.52 -10.97 -18.64
N GLY A 644 4.98 -10.88 -17.45
CA GLY A 644 5.72 -10.91 -16.19
C GLY A 644 5.48 -12.22 -15.47
N VAL A 645 6.53 -12.85 -14.96
CA VAL A 645 6.46 -14.08 -14.14
C VAL A 645 7.37 -13.89 -12.93
N GLY A 646 6.82 -14.05 -11.75
CA GLY A 646 7.56 -14.11 -10.49
C GLY A 646 7.36 -15.47 -9.82
N TYR A 647 8.45 -16.08 -9.40
CA TYR A 647 8.46 -17.24 -8.54
C TYR A 647 9.27 -16.93 -7.28
N ALA A 648 8.67 -17.10 -6.11
CA ALA A 648 9.34 -16.93 -4.82
C ALA A 648 8.88 -18.04 -3.86
N HIS A 649 9.80 -18.89 -3.44
CA HIS A 649 9.53 -19.85 -2.38
C HIS A 649 10.11 -19.32 -1.08
N SER A 650 9.22 -18.94 -0.16
CA SER A 650 9.54 -18.34 1.13
C SER A 650 9.17 -19.28 2.27
N ALA A 651 10.13 -19.59 3.15
CA ALA A 651 9.89 -20.50 4.26
C ALA A 651 10.71 -20.12 5.49
N PHE A 652 10.13 -20.34 6.66
CA PHE A 652 10.83 -20.19 7.94
C PHE A 652 11.98 -21.21 8.03
N ALA A 653 13.18 -20.73 8.30
CA ALA A 653 14.38 -21.55 8.46
C ALA A 653 14.46 -22.20 9.84
N GLN A 654 13.80 -21.62 10.85
CA GLN A 654 13.82 -22.05 12.24
C GLN A 654 12.41 -22.04 12.82
N SER A 655 12.14 -22.98 13.73
CA SER A 655 10.89 -23.00 14.49
C SER A 655 10.87 -21.91 15.56
N PHE A 656 9.72 -21.30 15.75
CA PHE A 656 9.46 -20.35 16.83
C PHE A 656 8.17 -20.75 17.57
N ALA A 657 8.34 -21.57 18.61
CA ALA A 657 7.21 -22.21 19.29
C ALA A 657 6.24 -21.22 19.94
N ALA A 658 6.71 -20.04 20.35
CA ALA A 658 5.86 -19.00 20.96
C ALA A 658 4.80 -18.44 20.00
N SER A 659 5.06 -18.47 18.68
CA SER A 659 4.11 -18.07 17.63
C SER A 659 3.56 -19.27 16.85
N GLY A 660 3.79 -20.50 17.29
CA GLY A 660 3.31 -21.70 16.59
C GLY A 660 4.03 -22.01 15.27
N ILE A 661 5.12 -21.33 14.97
CA ILE A 661 5.85 -21.45 13.70
C ILE A 661 6.75 -22.67 13.72
N SER A 662 6.73 -23.46 12.64
CA SER A 662 7.59 -24.60 12.39
C SER A 662 8.64 -24.32 11.31
N ALA A 663 9.84 -24.87 11.45
CA ALA A 663 10.84 -24.80 10.39
C ALA A 663 10.33 -25.51 9.13
N GLY A 664 10.52 -24.87 7.98
CA GLY A 664 10.01 -25.33 6.69
C GLY A 664 8.59 -24.90 6.36
N GLN A 665 7.86 -24.29 7.30
CA GLN A 665 6.55 -23.69 7.03
C GLN A 665 6.72 -22.47 6.11
N SER A 666 5.83 -22.31 5.13
CA SER A 666 5.82 -21.12 4.26
C SER A 666 5.56 -19.85 5.05
N LEU A 667 6.07 -18.72 4.58
CA LEU A 667 5.66 -17.42 5.09
C LEU A 667 4.18 -17.17 4.76
N PHE A 668 3.51 -16.42 5.63
CA PHE A 668 2.10 -16.11 5.46
C PHE A 668 1.89 -15.07 4.36
N ASP A 669 0.76 -15.13 3.69
CA ASP A 669 0.31 -14.26 2.59
C ASP A 669 1.24 -14.18 1.38
N ALA A 670 2.23 -15.07 1.30
CA ALA A 670 3.28 -15.11 0.29
C ALA A 670 3.01 -16.19 -0.78
N PRO A 671 2.31 -15.89 -1.89
CA PRO A 671 2.11 -16.85 -2.96
C PRO A 671 3.41 -17.17 -3.68
N ASN A 672 3.60 -18.45 -4.04
CA ASN A 672 4.82 -18.86 -4.75
C ASN A 672 4.89 -18.32 -6.18
N TRP A 673 3.76 -18.12 -6.85
CA TRP A 673 3.71 -17.69 -8.25
C TRP A 673 2.87 -16.42 -8.40
N THR A 674 3.40 -15.46 -9.15
CA THR A 674 2.69 -14.30 -9.69
C THR A 674 2.90 -14.25 -11.20
N ILE A 675 1.83 -14.06 -11.96
CA ILE A 675 1.88 -14.04 -13.42
C ILE A 675 1.02 -12.88 -13.91
N ASN A 676 1.62 -11.99 -14.69
CA ASN A 676 0.96 -10.86 -15.28
C ASN A 676 1.14 -10.92 -16.80
N SER A 677 0.05 -11.00 -17.54
CA SER A 677 0.07 -11.10 -18.99
C SER A 677 -0.76 -9.99 -19.61
N SER A 678 -0.28 -9.34 -20.65
CA SER A 678 -1.10 -8.41 -21.42
C SER A 678 -0.82 -8.53 -22.92
N LEU A 679 -1.88 -8.26 -23.70
CA LEU A 679 -1.81 -8.10 -25.14
C LEU A 679 -2.44 -6.75 -25.47
N SER A 680 -1.63 -5.78 -25.89
CA SER A 680 -2.06 -4.43 -26.26
C SER A 680 -1.93 -4.24 -27.76
N TYR A 681 -2.90 -3.52 -28.32
CA TYR A 681 -2.94 -3.18 -29.74
C TYR A 681 -3.21 -1.69 -29.91
N ALA A 682 -2.33 -0.99 -30.61
CA ALA A 682 -2.49 0.43 -30.95
C ALA A 682 -2.17 0.62 -32.44
N ARG A 683 -3.19 1.01 -33.23
CA ARG A 683 -3.03 1.20 -34.68
C ARG A 683 -3.60 2.51 -35.14
N PRO A 684 -2.78 3.39 -35.74
CA PRO A 684 -3.27 4.59 -36.40
C PRO A 684 -4.19 4.27 -37.59
N VAL A 685 -5.34 4.92 -37.65
CA VAL A 685 -6.32 4.82 -38.75
C VAL A 685 -6.83 6.23 -39.06
N GLY A 686 -6.23 6.93 -40.05
CA GLY A 686 -6.51 8.33 -40.32
C GLY A 686 -6.09 9.23 -39.15
N ASP A 687 -7.03 9.99 -38.59
CA ASP A 687 -6.81 10.96 -37.51
C ASP A 687 -6.96 10.36 -36.10
N PHE A 688 -7.23 9.07 -35.99
CA PHE A 688 -7.39 8.38 -34.71
C PHE A 688 -6.58 7.10 -34.62
N THR A 689 -6.26 6.67 -33.40
CA THR A 689 -5.63 5.39 -33.10
C THR A 689 -6.69 4.45 -32.51
N LEU A 690 -6.81 3.25 -33.06
CA LEU A 690 -7.57 2.17 -32.45
C LEU A 690 -6.70 1.54 -31.35
N VAL A 691 -7.26 1.41 -30.14
CA VAL A 691 -6.59 0.82 -28.99
C VAL A 691 -7.39 -0.37 -28.47
N GLY A 692 -6.70 -1.45 -28.12
CA GLY A 692 -7.27 -2.62 -27.47
C GLY A 692 -6.30 -3.19 -26.45
N LEU A 693 -6.81 -3.69 -25.33
CA LEU A 693 -6.03 -4.33 -24.26
C LEU A 693 -6.79 -5.54 -23.73
N VAL A 694 -6.08 -6.63 -23.57
CA VAL A 694 -6.47 -7.78 -22.75
C VAL A 694 -5.39 -7.94 -21.70
N ARG A 695 -5.77 -7.96 -20.43
CA ARG A 695 -4.84 -8.12 -19.30
C ARG A 695 -5.33 -9.23 -18.38
N ASN A 696 -4.41 -10.09 -17.96
CA ASN A 696 -4.66 -11.11 -16.95
C ASN A 696 -3.61 -11.01 -15.84
N SER A 697 -4.03 -11.09 -14.60
CA SER A 697 -3.17 -11.22 -13.44
C SER A 697 -3.56 -12.46 -12.64
N TYR A 698 -2.54 -13.23 -12.21
CA TYR A 698 -2.70 -14.43 -11.44
C TYR A 698 -1.71 -14.46 -10.26
N ALA A 699 -2.17 -14.87 -9.09
CA ALA A 699 -1.34 -15.24 -7.96
C ALA A 699 -1.76 -16.63 -7.44
N SER A 700 -0.78 -17.49 -7.12
CA SER A 700 -1.07 -18.80 -6.55
C SER A 700 -1.64 -18.69 -5.14
N SER A 701 -2.16 -19.80 -4.62
CA SER A 701 -2.56 -19.87 -3.20
C SER A 701 -1.36 -19.65 -2.28
N SER A 702 -1.62 -19.06 -1.10
CA SER A 702 -0.67 -18.81 -0.02
C SER A 702 -1.16 -19.38 1.32
N GLU A 703 -0.26 -19.58 2.27
CA GLU A 703 -0.65 -19.84 3.66
C GLU A 703 -1.15 -18.55 4.31
N ASP A 704 -2.07 -18.69 5.25
CA ASP A 704 -2.67 -17.59 5.99
C ASP A 704 -2.37 -17.72 7.49
N LEU A 705 -2.22 -16.60 8.16
CA LEU A 705 -2.00 -16.57 9.61
C LEU A 705 -3.28 -16.87 10.39
N SER A 706 -4.46 -16.72 9.77
CA SER A 706 -5.73 -16.89 10.47
C SER A 706 -5.91 -18.31 11.00
N TYR A 707 -6.49 -18.42 12.19
CA TYR A 707 -6.76 -19.70 12.84
C TYR A 707 -7.83 -20.54 12.12
N GLN A 708 -8.60 -19.96 11.22
CA GLN A 708 -9.76 -20.60 10.59
C GLN A 708 -9.46 -21.12 9.19
N VAL A 709 -8.67 -20.41 8.43
CA VAL A 709 -8.36 -20.73 7.04
C VAL A 709 -6.85 -20.83 6.90
N ASN A 710 -6.34 -22.04 6.91
CA ASN A 710 -4.89 -22.28 6.80
C ASN A 710 -4.33 -21.88 5.44
N ARG A 711 -5.16 -21.46 4.46
CA ARG A 711 -4.71 -21.16 3.11
C ARG A 711 -5.67 -20.25 2.35
N LEU A 712 -5.16 -19.14 1.84
CA LEU A 712 -5.85 -18.32 0.86
C LEU A 712 -5.84 -19.02 -0.51
N PRO A 713 -6.97 -19.06 -1.24
CA PRO A 713 -7.01 -19.62 -2.58
C PRO A 713 -6.22 -18.79 -3.57
N GLY A 714 -5.86 -19.38 -4.71
CA GLY A 714 -5.25 -18.64 -5.82
C GLY A 714 -6.21 -17.61 -6.40
N ARG A 715 -5.68 -16.49 -6.85
CA ARG A 715 -6.41 -15.35 -7.40
C ARG A 715 -6.16 -15.23 -8.89
N ASP A 716 -7.20 -14.86 -9.65
CA ASP A 716 -7.12 -14.70 -11.10
C ASP A 716 -8.11 -13.61 -11.54
N ARG A 717 -7.61 -12.62 -12.30
CA ARG A 717 -8.41 -11.52 -12.80
C ARG A 717 -8.09 -11.26 -14.28
N LEU A 718 -9.15 -11.14 -15.08
CA LEU A 718 -9.07 -10.81 -16.50
C LEU A 718 -9.80 -9.50 -16.75
N ASP A 719 -9.11 -8.54 -17.40
CA ASP A 719 -9.65 -7.23 -17.76
C ASP A 719 -9.54 -7.01 -19.28
N LEU A 720 -10.51 -6.31 -19.82
CA LEU A 720 -10.59 -5.93 -21.23
C LEU A 720 -10.81 -4.44 -21.38
N ARG A 721 -10.13 -3.81 -22.34
CA ARG A 721 -10.32 -2.42 -22.70
C ARG A 721 -10.20 -2.25 -24.20
N ALA A 722 -11.09 -1.44 -24.82
CA ALA A 722 -11.02 -1.13 -26.26
C ALA A 722 -11.56 0.28 -26.51
N GLY A 723 -10.93 0.99 -27.42
CA GLY A 723 -11.36 2.36 -27.70
C GLY A 723 -10.63 3.03 -28.83
N VAL A 724 -10.78 4.33 -28.87
CA VAL A 724 -10.16 5.20 -29.85
C VAL A 724 -9.51 6.40 -29.16
N GLU A 725 -8.39 6.80 -29.68
CA GLU A 725 -7.65 7.99 -29.25
C GLU A 725 -7.36 8.91 -30.42
N THR A 726 -7.40 10.21 -30.15
CA THR A 726 -6.92 11.27 -31.03
C THR A 726 -5.94 12.15 -30.22
N LYS A 727 -5.35 13.15 -30.87
CA LYS A 727 -4.53 14.15 -30.16
C LYS A 727 -5.31 14.98 -29.13
N ARG A 728 -6.65 15.02 -29.21
CA ARG A 728 -7.49 15.91 -28.40
C ARG A 728 -8.52 15.19 -27.54
N TRP A 729 -8.87 13.96 -27.84
CA TRP A 729 -9.84 13.19 -27.07
C TRP A 729 -9.58 11.70 -27.18
N SER A 730 -10.02 10.98 -26.17
CA SER A 730 -10.05 9.52 -26.13
C SER A 730 -11.41 9.03 -25.66
N ALA A 731 -11.79 7.83 -26.09
CA ALA A 731 -12.98 7.15 -25.60
C ALA A 731 -12.73 5.64 -25.56
N PHE A 732 -12.92 5.04 -24.39
CA PHE A 732 -12.70 3.61 -24.13
C PHE A 732 -13.95 2.98 -23.54
N LEU A 733 -14.23 1.76 -23.96
CA LEU A 733 -15.07 0.81 -23.23
C LEU A 733 -14.15 -0.13 -22.46
N PHE A 734 -14.51 -0.48 -21.23
CA PHE A 734 -13.76 -1.42 -20.43
C PHE A 734 -14.67 -2.42 -19.70
N VAL A 735 -14.12 -3.56 -19.41
CA VAL A 735 -14.72 -4.63 -18.60
C VAL A 735 -13.63 -5.13 -17.65
N ASP A 736 -13.77 -4.81 -16.39
CA ASP A 736 -12.88 -5.29 -15.34
C ASP A 736 -13.47 -6.54 -14.68
N ASN A 737 -12.60 -7.48 -14.27
CA ASN A 737 -12.99 -8.75 -13.68
C ASN A 737 -14.02 -9.52 -14.55
N VAL A 738 -13.70 -9.72 -15.84
CA VAL A 738 -14.58 -10.38 -16.84
C VAL A 738 -15.12 -11.72 -16.38
N MET A 739 -14.34 -12.45 -15.58
CA MET A 739 -14.71 -13.77 -15.05
C MET A 739 -15.65 -13.67 -13.84
N ASN A 740 -15.94 -12.47 -13.36
CA ASN A 740 -16.74 -12.17 -12.15
C ASN A 740 -16.31 -13.02 -10.95
N ARG A 741 -15.00 -13.11 -10.71
CA ARG A 741 -14.47 -13.87 -9.59
C ARG A 741 -14.45 -13.01 -8.34
N HIS A 742 -14.86 -13.60 -7.23
CA HIS A 742 -14.70 -13.02 -5.90
C HIS A 742 -13.39 -13.55 -5.31
N ASN A 743 -12.28 -12.91 -5.69
CA ASN A 743 -10.97 -13.31 -5.19
C ASN A 743 -10.85 -12.96 -3.71
N ILE A 744 -10.45 -13.94 -2.90
CA ILE A 744 -10.18 -13.69 -1.48
C ILE A 744 -8.81 -13.05 -1.37
N LEU A 745 -8.76 -11.83 -0.87
CA LEU A 745 -7.55 -11.03 -0.73
C LEU A 745 -6.89 -11.18 0.64
N GLU A 746 -7.72 -11.32 1.69
CA GLU A 746 -7.28 -11.41 3.08
C GLU A 746 -8.39 -12.07 3.90
N ASN A 747 -8.03 -12.79 4.97
CA ASN A 747 -8.95 -13.11 6.05
C ASN A 747 -8.88 -12.01 7.11
N ILE A 748 -10.04 -11.55 7.56
CA ILE A 748 -10.15 -10.54 8.60
C ILE A 748 -10.54 -11.23 9.90
N ASP A 749 -9.55 -11.50 10.74
CA ASP A 749 -9.77 -12.01 12.09
C ASP A 749 -9.93 -10.84 13.06
N LEU A 750 -11.16 -10.38 13.24
CA LEU A 750 -11.48 -9.36 14.24
C LEU A 750 -11.41 -9.98 15.64
N LEU A 751 -10.52 -9.46 16.48
CA LEU A 751 -10.43 -9.76 17.92
C LEU A 751 -10.42 -11.27 18.24
N THR A 752 -9.41 -11.97 17.78
CA THR A 752 -9.20 -13.40 18.12
C THR A 752 -8.79 -13.56 19.58
N PHE A 753 -9.75 -13.47 20.49
CA PHE A 753 -9.45 -13.71 21.91
C PHE A 753 -9.27 -15.19 22.26
N THR A 754 -9.97 -16.14 21.65
CA THR A 754 -9.92 -17.54 22.12
C THR A 754 -10.33 -18.63 21.13
N GLY A 755 -10.49 -18.38 19.85
CA GLY A 755 -10.92 -19.42 18.91
C GLY A 755 -11.45 -18.88 17.59
N PRO A 756 -11.77 -19.77 16.66
CA PRO A 756 -12.25 -19.37 15.37
C PRO A 756 -13.60 -18.67 15.52
N SER A 757 -13.63 -17.36 15.48
CA SER A 757 -14.82 -16.64 15.13
C SER A 757 -15.13 -16.90 13.65
N TYR A 758 -16.04 -16.33 13.04
CA TYR A 758 -16.47 -16.54 11.67
C TYR A 758 -15.42 -16.17 10.63
N ASN A 759 -15.47 -16.85 9.50
CA ASN A 759 -14.61 -16.62 8.36
C ASN A 759 -15.08 -15.37 7.58
N ARG A 760 -14.61 -14.19 8.00
CA ARG A 760 -14.79 -12.93 7.25
C ARG A 760 -13.62 -12.73 6.33
N VAL A 761 -13.89 -12.50 5.04
CA VAL A 761 -12.87 -12.40 4.01
C VAL A 761 -13.02 -11.11 3.22
N ALA A 762 -11.89 -10.49 2.89
CA ALA A 762 -11.83 -9.34 1.99
C ALA A 762 -11.83 -9.81 0.53
N THR A 763 -12.47 -9.05 -0.35
CA THR A 763 -12.57 -9.37 -1.77
C THR A 763 -12.36 -8.13 -2.65
N ASP A 764 -11.96 -8.36 -3.90
CA ASP A 764 -11.93 -7.35 -4.94
C ASP A 764 -13.32 -7.07 -5.52
N ARG A 765 -13.42 -5.99 -6.30
CA ARG A 765 -14.65 -5.56 -6.95
C ARG A 765 -15.12 -6.62 -7.96
N PRO A 766 -16.43 -6.96 -8.00
CA PRO A 766 -17.03 -7.83 -9.02
C PRO A 766 -16.91 -7.26 -10.44
N LEU A 767 -17.43 -8.01 -11.43
CA LEU A 767 -17.50 -7.59 -12.82
C LEU A 767 -17.99 -6.15 -12.93
N THR A 768 -17.19 -5.29 -13.56
CA THR A 768 -17.52 -3.87 -13.75
C THR A 768 -17.39 -3.51 -15.22
N VAL A 769 -18.44 -2.92 -15.79
CA VAL A 769 -18.49 -2.51 -17.21
C VAL A 769 -18.65 -1.00 -17.29
N GLY A 770 -17.82 -0.34 -18.09
CA GLY A 770 -17.84 1.11 -18.14
C GLY A 770 -17.30 1.74 -19.42
N ILE A 771 -17.38 3.07 -19.41
CA ILE A 771 -16.85 3.96 -20.42
C ILE A 771 -15.96 5.01 -19.77
N ASP A 772 -14.85 5.32 -20.42
CA ASP A 772 -13.90 6.35 -20.03
C ASP A 772 -13.73 7.32 -21.21
N ILE A 773 -13.88 8.63 -20.96
CA ILE A 773 -13.77 9.67 -21.98
C ILE A 773 -12.77 10.73 -21.48
N GLY A 774 -11.73 10.97 -22.27
CA GLY A 774 -10.72 11.97 -22.03
C GLY A 774 -10.72 13.11 -23.04
N PHE A 775 -10.35 14.33 -22.59
CA PHE A 775 -10.07 15.48 -23.47
C PHE A 775 -8.74 16.11 -23.05
N THR A 776 -7.96 16.54 -24.08
CA THR A 776 -6.68 17.23 -23.90
C THR A 776 -6.66 18.50 -24.74
N PHE A 777 -6.19 19.61 -24.16
CA PHE A 777 -6.21 20.95 -24.75
C PHE A 777 -4.81 21.56 -24.81
#